data_99cf675ef58e7bc3ad883baecc11426f
#
_entry.id   99cf675ef58e7bc3ad883baecc11426f
#
_cell.length_a   1.000
_cell.length_b   1.000
_cell.length_c   1.000
_cell.angle_alpha   90.00
_cell.angle_beta   90.00
_cell.angle_gamma   90.00
#
_symmetry.space_group_name_H-M   'P 1'
#
loop_
_entity.id
_entity.type
_entity.pdbx_description
1 polymer ?
#
loop_
_entity_poly.entity_id
_entity_poly.type
_entity_poly.pdbx_seq_one_letter_code
_entity_poly.pdbx_strand_id
1 'polypeptide(L)'
;MKQTKGWEGKELLAPFNVFVKENGETYRFLINNATFEALIEIVKKDAETGKIIPASGIGFKVRNTDTGEYIVQHINYPTPVDIDTYYTDVTGKLMMPEKLPYGNYEIIEQCTAYGYVLDSAPIAFKVDGSKTVVTVEKHNMPQKGIVNISKSGEVFFSAVESDGVYSFVFADKGLAGAVYEITAAEDIITPDGTLRYAKGAVVDTVTTDESGDAASKPLYLGKYTVRETKAPYGMVLNNEAKSVELTYAGETVKLTETSAEFYNERQKVEVSLSKILGKDETFGIGNNGEILSVQFGLYAAEDLTAADGSVIPTDGLLEIANCNENGSITFKTDIPVGAKLYVKEIAADSHYILSDEKYPVTFDYAGQNTAFVEIKANGGEAIKNDILYGSVKGLKIDRETEVMIAGAKFGLFRSGETEFTAENAILTAESGEDGVFTFENLPYGDWLIKELQPADGYLSNEEIYPVRISENGQIVGITVVNDRIPEVKTTAAVDGKKEICATEVFTLTDTVSYSHLIPGKAYVLKGTLMDKNTGKAFTENGEVVTAETVFTPETPNGTVTVSFTFDSRLIKENTSLVVFETLYKDGKELAVHADIEDEDQTVKVTVPKIGTKATVNGEKSATAKGDITIEDTVSYKNLTVGKEYTVKGILMDKATGKPFLVNGKEVISEVTFTAEKKDGEITVRFTFDGSTVTKQTDIVVFETLYRDGVEIAAHADIEDGGQTVTLTPPAPPVPQTGDNSNLGFWIGLGAVALGGLVAVIIIRVKSRKDEDDE
;
A
#
# COMPACT_ATOMS: atom_id res chain seq x y z
N MET A 1 -15.81 -70.71 68.42
CA MET A 1 -16.22 -70.85 67.02
C MET A 1 -15.42 -69.86 66.15
N LYS A 2 -15.01 -70.24 64.97
CA LYS A 2 -14.31 -69.45 64.03
C LYS A 2 -15.00 -69.65 62.64
N GLN A 3 -15.37 -68.64 62.04
CA GLN A 3 -15.89 -68.70 60.66
C GLN A 3 -14.70 -68.93 59.72
N THR A 4 -14.75 -69.95 58.89
CA THR A 4 -13.65 -70.35 57.99
C THR A 4 -13.93 -70.00 56.54
N LYS A 5 -15.20 -69.69 56.22
CA LYS A 5 -15.61 -69.25 54.91
C LYS A 5 -16.76 -68.22 55.06
N GLY A 6 -16.65 -67.11 54.46
CA GLY A 6 -17.65 -66.07 54.38
C GLY A 6 -18.43 -66.14 53.09
N TRP A 7 -19.50 -65.35 52.99
CA TRP A 7 -20.16 -65.03 51.75
C TRP A 7 -19.44 -63.87 51.07
N GLU A 8 -19.53 -63.84 49.81
CA GLU A 8 -19.02 -62.71 49.03
C GLU A 8 -19.59 -61.40 49.55
N GLY A 9 -18.72 -60.41 49.71
CA GLY A 9 -19.08 -59.11 50.25
C GLY A 9 -19.30 -59.03 51.76
N LYS A 10 -19.03 -60.06 52.50
CA LYS A 10 -19.21 -60.10 53.97
C LYS A 10 -17.92 -60.37 54.70
N GLU A 11 -17.70 -59.62 55.78
CA GLU A 11 -16.60 -59.85 56.68
C GLU A 11 -16.72 -61.16 57.40
N LEU A 12 -15.60 -61.83 57.67
CA LEU A 12 -15.61 -62.96 58.55
C LEU A 12 -15.80 -62.51 60.01
N LEU A 13 -16.66 -63.16 60.72
CA LEU A 13 -16.82 -62.92 62.14
C LEU A 13 -15.54 -63.22 62.90
N ALA A 14 -15.19 -62.31 63.79
CA ALA A 14 -14.13 -62.58 64.74
C ALA A 14 -14.43 -63.85 65.52
N PRO A 15 -13.42 -64.68 65.75
CA PRO A 15 -13.61 -65.89 66.55
C PRO A 15 -14.20 -65.52 67.91
N PHE A 16 -15.19 -66.27 68.33
CA PHE A 16 -15.84 -66.08 69.59
C PHE A 16 -15.98 -67.37 70.35
N ASN A 17 -15.97 -67.33 71.65
CA ASN A 17 -16.15 -68.46 72.50
C ASN A 17 -17.61 -68.79 72.73
N VAL A 18 -17.95 -70.09 72.65
CA VAL A 18 -19.24 -70.59 72.98
C VAL A 18 -19.09 -71.48 74.24
N PHE A 19 -19.80 -71.08 75.20
CA PHE A 19 -19.83 -71.87 76.43
C PHE A 19 -20.98 -72.86 76.38
N VAL A 20 -20.63 -74.11 76.38
CA VAL A 20 -21.62 -75.23 76.48
C VAL A 20 -21.80 -75.55 77.96
N LYS A 21 -22.94 -75.27 78.54
CA LYS A 21 -23.24 -75.42 79.97
C LYS A 21 -23.83 -76.82 80.25
N GLU A 22 -24.63 -77.36 79.40
CA GLU A 22 -25.32 -78.59 79.64
C GLU A 22 -25.24 -79.51 78.40
N ASN A 23 -25.25 -80.85 78.66
CA ASN A 23 -25.19 -81.84 77.60
C ASN A 23 -26.54 -81.97 76.86
N GLY A 24 -26.56 -81.81 75.53
CA GLY A 24 -27.73 -81.94 74.73
C GLY A 24 -28.51 -80.65 74.45
N GLU A 25 -28.05 -79.54 74.99
CA GLU A 25 -28.60 -78.21 74.65
C GLU A 25 -28.29 -77.75 73.27
N THR A 26 -29.28 -77.12 72.62
CA THR A 26 -29.11 -76.52 71.30
C THR A 26 -28.95 -74.99 71.48
N TYR A 27 -27.76 -74.54 71.20
CA TYR A 27 -27.50 -73.10 71.19
C TYR A 27 -27.75 -72.55 69.78
N ARG A 28 -28.65 -71.57 69.67
CA ARG A 28 -28.88 -70.87 68.43
C ARG A 28 -28.21 -69.54 68.42
N PHE A 29 -27.43 -69.32 67.46
CA PHE A 29 -26.75 -68.01 67.26
C PHE A 29 -27.29 -67.37 66.03
N LEU A 30 -27.78 -66.17 66.18
CA LEU A 30 -28.01 -65.30 65.04
C LEU A 30 -26.67 -64.66 64.67
N ILE A 31 -26.10 -65.10 63.60
CA ILE A 31 -24.81 -64.59 63.11
C ILE A 31 -25.03 -63.64 61.99
N ASN A 32 -24.65 -62.42 62.17
CA ASN A 32 -24.78 -61.40 61.16
C ASN A 32 -23.41 -60.96 60.75
N ASN A 33 -23.06 -61.23 59.52
CA ASN A 33 -21.79 -60.75 58.97
C ASN A 33 -21.97 -59.33 58.48
N ALA A 34 -21.09 -58.48 58.95
CA ALA A 34 -20.99 -57.14 58.42
C ALA A 34 -20.64 -57.18 56.92
N THR A 35 -21.20 -56.26 56.20
CA THR A 35 -20.77 -56.08 54.83
C THR A 35 -19.37 -55.43 54.84
N PHE A 36 -18.50 -55.90 53.95
CA PHE A 36 -17.28 -55.15 53.71
C PHE A 36 -17.61 -53.72 53.33
N GLU A 37 -16.97 -52.82 54.02
CA GLU A 37 -17.13 -51.37 53.76
C GLU A 37 -15.76 -50.76 53.77
N ALA A 38 -15.55 -49.81 52.87
CA ALA A 38 -14.36 -49.04 52.82
C ALA A 38 -14.62 -47.54 52.66
N LEU A 39 -13.82 -46.73 53.27
CA LEU A 39 -13.75 -45.34 52.93
C LEU A 39 -13.12 -45.21 51.56
N ILE A 40 -13.58 -44.24 50.79
CA ILE A 40 -13.04 -43.99 49.47
C ILE A 40 -12.30 -42.68 49.53
N GLU A 41 -11.02 -42.78 49.30
CA GLU A 41 -10.15 -41.64 49.08
C GLU A 41 -9.98 -41.43 47.56
N ILE A 42 -10.38 -40.28 47.04
CA ILE A 42 -10.10 -39.91 45.68
C ILE A 42 -8.92 -38.91 45.70
N VAL A 43 -7.90 -39.21 44.92
CA VAL A 43 -6.71 -38.38 44.83
C VAL A 43 -6.60 -37.82 43.43
N LYS A 44 -6.61 -36.51 43.31
CA LYS A 44 -6.50 -35.83 42.05
C LYS A 44 -5.03 -35.67 41.67
N LYS A 45 -4.68 -36.13 40.48
CA LYS A 45 -3.31 -36.11 39.99
C LYS A 45 -3.17 -35.49 38.62
N ASP A 46 -2.05 -34.83 38.38
CA ASP A 46 -1.60 -34.46 37.06
C ASP A 46 -1.22 -35.68 36.24
N ALA A 47 -1.75 -35.80 35.04
CA ALA A 47 -1.54 -36.97 34.18
C ALA A 47 -0.13 -37.06 33.61
N GLU A 48 0.60 -35.97 33.55
CA GLU A 48 1.97 -35.95 33.02
C GLU A 48 3.02 -36.15 34.08
N THR A 49 2.78 -35.66 35.30
CA THR A 49 3.78 -35.73 36.39
C THR A 49 3.48 -36.79 37.43
N GLY A 50 2.20 -37.20 37.52
CA GLY A 50 1.72 -38.06 38.60
C GLY A 50 1.63 -37.38 39.98
N LYS A 51 1.98 -36.08 40.08
CA LYS A 51 1.86 -35.32 41.32
C LYS A 51 0.40 -35.01 41.65
N ILE A 52 0.13 -34.81 42.90
CA ILE A 52 -1.21 -34.37 43.34
C ILE A 52 -1.44 -32.93 42.87
N ILE A 53 -2.65 -32.68 42.43
CA ILE A 53 -3.13 -31.34 42.12
C ILE A 53 -3.77 -30.77 43.39
N PRO A 54 -3.12 -29.84 44.11
CA PRO A 54 -3.61 -29.32 45.39
C PRO A 54 -4.69 -28.23 45.16
N ALA A 55 -5.88 -28.69 44.78
CA ALA A 55 -7.00 -27.83 44.50
C ALA A 55 -8.29 -28.32 45.14
N SER A 56 -9.03 -27.44 45.80
CA SER A 56 -10.37 -27.70 46.30
C SER A 56 -11.43 -27.55 45.24
N GLY A 57 -12.55 -28.22 45.42
CA GLY A 57 -13.74 -28.02 44.57
C GLY A 57 -13.74 -28.85 43.30
N ILE A 58 -12.83 -29.82 43.14
CA ILE A 58 -12.92 -30.80 42.06
C ILE A 58 -14.02 -31.78 42.39
N GLY A 59 -15.04 -31.84 41.54
CA GLY A 59 -16.28 -32.58 41.82
C GLY A 59 -16.33 -33.97 41.20
N PHE A 60 -16.76 -34.92 41.99
CA PHE A 60 -16.94 -36.33 41.57
C PHE A 60 -18.32 -36.84 41.89
N LYS A 61 -18.89 -37.55 40.98
CA LYS A 61 -20.00 -38.48 41.26
C LYS A 61 -19.48 -39.92 41.33
N VAL A 62 -20.07 -40.64 42.21
CA VAL A 62 -19.77 -42.09 42.35
C VAL A 62 -20.99 -42.85 41.90
N ARG A 63 -20.80 -43.82 41.03
CA ARG A 63 -21.86 -44.69 40.54
C ARG A 63 -21.57 -46.16 40.91
N ASN A 64 -22.55 -46.83 41.41
CA ASN A 64 -22.51 -48.29 41.58
C ASN A 64 -22.73 -48.90 40.18
N THR A 65 -21.75 -49.67 39.71
CA THR A 65 -21.84 -50.28 38.35
C THR A 65 -22.71 -51.51 38.32
N ASP A 66 -22.99 -52.14 39.48
CA ASP A 66 -23.86 -53.28 39.58
C ASP A 66 -25.34 -52.91 39.53
N THR A 67 -25.73 -51.72 40.05
CA THR A 67 -27.10 -51.20 40.06
C THR A 67 -27.33 -50.11 39.02
N GLY A 68 -26.28 -49.42 38.58
CA GLY A 68 -26.34 -48.25 37.69
C GLY A 68 -26.69 -46.96 38.41
N GLU A 69 -26.91 -46.96 39.71
CA GLU A 69 -27.34 -45.81 40.50
C GLU A 69 -26.17 -44.96 40.98
N TYR A 70 -26.38 -43.68 41.06
CA TYR A 70 -25.42 -42.76 41.67
C TYR A 70 -25.52 -42.83 43.19
N ILE A 71 -24.39 -42.75 43.86
CA ILE A 71 -24.28 -42.74 45.30
C ILE A 71 -24.64 -41.36 45.86
N VAL A 72 -25.67 -41.32 46.67
CA VAL A 72 -26.05 -40.12 47.46
C VAL A 72 -25.83 -40.47 48.92
N GLN A 73 -25.02 -39.67 49.62
CA GLN A 73 -24.78 -39.84 51.07
C GLN A 73 -25.57 -38.78 51.83
N HIS A 74 -26.33 -39.23 52.84
CA HIS A 74 -27.17 -38.37 53.63
C HIS A 74 -26.48 -38.06 54.96
N ILE A 75 -25.99 -36.85 55.13
CA ILE A 75 -25.31 -36.40 56.37
C ILE A 75 -26.30 -35.67 57.24
N ASN A 76 -26.51 -36.18 58.44
CA ASN A 76 -27.53 -35.67 59.34
C ASN A 76 -27.10 -34.50 60.23
N TYR A 77 -25.78 -34.30 60.38
CA TYR A 77 -25.20 -33.29 61.31
C TYR A 77 -24.11 -32.48 60.61
N PRO A 78 -23.99 -31.16 60.79
CA PRO A 78 -24.80 -30.32 61.68
C PRO A 78 -26.18 -29.97 61.15
N THR A 79 -26.37 -30.07 59.86
CA THR A 79 -27.66 -29.84 59.16
C THR A 79 -27.84 -30.99 58.15
N PRO A 80 -29.04 -31.59 58.08
CA PRO A 80 -29.31 -32.62 57.05
C PRO A 80 -28.98 -32.14 55.68
N VAL A 81 -28.13 -32.91 54.97
CA VAL A 81 -27.75 -32.60 53.59
C VAL A 81 -27.53 -33.89 52.83
N ASP A 82 -28.04 -33.94 51.61
CA ASP A 82 -27.77 -35.00 50.66
C ASP A 82 -26.56 -34.59 49.80
N ILE A 83 -25.52 -35.44 49.80
CA ILE A 83 -24.33 -35.21 49.01
C ILE A 83 -24.33 -36.23 47.86
N ASP A 84 -24.57 -35.73 46.66
CA ASP A 84 -24.52 -36.50 45.41
C ASP A 84 -23.26 -36.22 44.58
N THR A 85 -22.56 -35.17 44.95
CA THR A 85 -21.33 -34.74 44.31
C THR A 85 -20.31 -34.42 45.41
N TYR A 86 -19.17 -35.07 45.34
CA TYR A 86 -18.11 -35.04 46.32
C TYR A 86 -16.98 -34.17 45.84
N TYR A 87 -16.47 -33.27 46.67
CA TYR A 87 -15.47 -32.30 46.26
C TYR A 87 -14.15 -32.51 47.00
N THR A 88 -13.04 -32.29 46.29
CA THR A 88 -11.71 -32.31 46.88
C THR A 88 -11.52 -31.12 47.86
N ASP A 89 -10.67 -31.31 48.83
CA ASP A 89 -10.13 -30.27 49.70
C ASP A 89 -8.93 -29.56 49.01
N VAL A 90 -8.33 -28.60 49.75
CA VAL A 90 -7.17 -27.81 49.29
C VAL A 90 -5.93 -28.64 49.02
N THR A 91 -5.87 -29.88 49.47
CA THR A 91 -4.76 -30.78 49.20
C THR A 91 -4.96 -31.61 47.93
N GLY A 92 -6.08 -31.45 47.24
CA GLY A 92 -6.43 -32.22 46.05
C GLY A 92 -6.90 -33.64 46.36
N LYS A 93 -7.34 -33.85 47.57
CA LYS A 93 -7.85 -35.12 48.05
C LYS A 93 -9.31 -34.95 48.47
N LEU A 94 -10.02 -36.04 48.36
CA LEU A 94 -11.40 -36.18 48.79
C LEU A 94 -11.52 -37.50 49.58
N MET A 95 -12.02 -37.42 50.79
CA MET A 95 -12.47 -38.61 51.48
C MET A 95 -13.99 -38.58 51.54
N MET A 96 -14.63 -39.59 51.00
CA MET A 96 -16.12 -39.70 51.10
C MET A 96 -16.56 -39.70 52.54
N PRO A 97 -17.61 -38.96 52.92
CA PRO A 97 -18.07 -38.86 54.32
C PRO A 97 -18.39 -40.20 54.97
N GLU A 98 -18.99 -41.08 54.19
CA GLU A 98 -19.42 -42.40 54.65
C GLU A 98 -18.78 -43.49 53.80
N LYS A 99 -18.61 -44.69 54.40
CA LYS A 99 -18.08 -45.84 53.76
C LYS A 99 -19.03 -46.38 52.66
N LEU A 100 -18.46 -46.91 51.60
CA LEU A 100 -19.21 -47.68 50.61
C LEU A 100 -19.17 -49.18 50.95
N PRO A 101 -20.29 -49.86 50.79
CA PRO A 101 -20.38 -51.29 51.00
C PRO A 101 -19.66 -52.04 49.86
N TYR A 102 -19.45 -53.36 50.08
CA TYR A 102 -18.97 -54.26 49.03
C TYR A 102 -19.70 -54.08 47.73
N GLY A 103 -18.98 -53.95 46.64
CA GLY A 103 -19.56 -53.73 45.31
C GLY A 103 -18.53 -53.20 44.32
N ASN A 104 -18.96 -53.08 43.08
CA ASN A 104 -18.22 -52.45 42.00
C ASN A 104 -18.72 -51.03 41.78
N TYR A 105 -17.79 -50.11 41.67
CA TYR A 105 -18.09 -48.69 41.58
C TYR A 105 -17.25 -48.04 40.51
N GLU A 106 -17.65 -46.89 40.12
CA GLU A 106 -16.83 -45.99 39.30
C GLU A 106 -16.97 -44.55 39.80
N ILE A 107 -15.89 -43.81 39.68
CA ILE A 107 -15.91 -42.36 39.86
C ILE A 107 -16.05 -41.69 38.51
N ILE A 108 -16.84 -40.60 38.43
CA ILE A 108 -17.02 -39.78 37.25
C ILE A 108 -16.79 -38.34 37.65
N GLU A 109 -15.77 -37.75 37.08
CA GLU A 109 -15.46 -36.35 37.35
C GLU A 109 -16.50 -35.42 36.71
N GLN A 110 -17.03 -34.47 37.47
CA GLN A 110 -18.05 -33.51 37.06
C GLN A 110 -17.47 -32.14 36.78
N CYS A 111 -16.47 -31.73 37.51
CA CYS A 111 -15.71 -30.53 37.29
C CYS A 111 -14.28 -30.73 37.78
N THR A 112 -13.35 -30.01 37.16
CA THR A 112 -11.92 -30.17 37.47
C THR A 112 -11.27 -28.88 38.00
N ALA A 113 -10.01 -28.94 38.36
CA ALA A 113 -9.25 -27.80 38.83
C ALA A 113 -8.96 -26.81 37.69
N TYR A 114 -8.84 -25.54 38.07
CA TYR A 114 -8.33 -24.50 37.17
C TYR A 114 -7.00 -24.94 36.52
N GLY A 115 -6.88 -24.71 35.23
CA GLY A 115 -5.69 -25.09 34.47
C GLY A 115 -5.67 -26.53 33.99
N TYR A 116 -6.69 -27.33 34.25
CA TYR A 116 -6.81 -28.71 33.78
C TYR A 116 -8.02 -28.92 32.89
N VAL A 117 -7.94 -29.96 32.07
CA VAL A 117 -9.03 -30.41 31.21
C VAL A 117 -9.84 -31.46 31.92
N LEU A 118 -11.14 -31.30 31.94
CA LEU A 118 -12.08 -32.25 32.52
C LEU A 118 -12.01 -33.59 31.74
N ASP A 119 -11.80 -34.65 32.49
CA ASP A 119 -11.93 -36.01 31.98
C ASP A 119 -13.06 -36.71 32.71
N SER A 120 -14.24 -36.75 32.09
CA SER A 120 -15.41 -37.41 32.62
C SER A 120 -15.41 -38.93 32.38
N ALA A 121 -14.36 -39.51 31.83
CA ALA A 121 -14.25 -40.95 31.67
C ALA A 121 -14.30 -41.65 33.06
N PRO A 122 -15.18 -42.61 33.23
CA PRO A 122 -15.29 -43.31 34.52
C PRO A 122 -14.02 -44.06 34.86
N ILE A 123 -13.66 -44.09 36.16
CA ILE A 123 -12.63 -44.97 36.69
C ILE A 123 -13.28 -45.96 37.61
N ALA A 124 -13.20 -47.22 37.23
CA ALA A 124 -13.74 -48.31 38.01
C ALA A 124 -12.86 -48.64 39.24
N PHE A 125 -13.49 -48.95 40.36
CA PHE A 125 -12.85 -49.47 41.55
C PHE A 125 -13.77 -50.44 42.25
N LYS A 126 -13.22 -51.18 43.18
CA LYS A 126 -13.97 -52.22 43.89
C LYS A 126 -13.75 -52.11 45.41
N VAL A 127 -14.82 -52.23 46.13
CA VAL A 127 -14.80 -52.44 47.56
C VAL A 127 -14.96 -53.98 47.81
N ASP A 128 -13.87 -54.62 48.11
CA ASP A 128 -13.82 -56.13 48.23
C ASP A 128 -13.36 -56.61 49.60
N GLY A 129 -13.17 -55.68 50.52
CA GLY A 129 -12.69 -55.98 51.87
C GLY A 129 -11.15 -56.14 51.99
N SER A 130 -10.42 -56.02 50.89
CA SER A 130 -8.95 -56.08 50.93
C SER A 130 -8.30 -54.85 51.60
N LYS A 131 -9.03 -53.72 51.61
CA LYS A 131 -8.60 -52.42 52.14
C LYS A 131 -9.70 -51.76 52.92
N THR A 132 -9.36 -51.10 54.02
CA THR A 132 -10.29 -50.25 54.78
C THR A 132 -10.46 -48.84 54.18
N VAL A 133 -9.47 -48.43 53.37
CA VAL A 133 -9.51 -47.22 52.55
C VAL A 133 -9.13 -47.62 51.12
N VAL A 134 -10.01 -47.39 50.17
CA VAL A 134 -9.75 -47.60 48.76
C VAL A 134 -9.36 -46.23 48.17
N THR A 135 -8.12 -46.12 47.75
CA THR A 135 -7.63 -44.90 47.09
C THR A 135 -7.84 -45.06 45.58
N VAL A 136 -8.56 -44.12 44.99
CA VAL A 136 -8.80 -44.01 43.55
C VAL A 136 -8.12 -42.78 43.02
N GLU A 137 -7.25 -42.93 42.05
CA GLU A 137 -6.54 -41.82 41.43
C GLU A 137 -7.22 -41.38 40.15
N LYS A 138 -7.57 -40.11 40.06
CA LYS A 138 -8.06 -39.51 38.84
C LYS A 138 -6.98 -38.55 38.29
N HIS A 139 -6.61 -38.77 37.03
CA HIS A 139 -5.60 -38.01 36.37
C HIS A 139 -6.22 -37.08 35.36
N ASN A 140 -5.85 -35.80 35.35
CA ASN A 140 -6.23 -34.87 34.32
C ASN A 140 -5.01 -34.30 33.64
N MET A 141 -5.18 -34.05 32.35
CA MET A 141 -4.17 -33.37 31.56
C MET A 141 -4.20 -31.89 31.90
N PRO A 142 -3.06 -31.22 32.12
CA PRO A 142 -3.03 -29.78 32.18
C PRO A 142 -3.52 -29.21 30.84
N GLN A 143 -4.36 -28.19 30.92
CA GLN A 143 -4.77 -27.47 29.72
C GLN A 143 -3.55 -26.84 29.10
N LYS A 144 -3.45 -26.98 27.80
CA LYS A 144 -2.40 -26.35 27.02
C LYS A 144 -3.01 -25.39 26.00
N GLY A 145 -2.19 -24.64 25.35
CA GLY A 145 -2.61 -23.77 24.28
C GLY A 145 -1.60 -23.69 23.17
N ILE A 146 -2.02 -23.13 22.08
CA ILE A 146 -1.22 -22.86 20.91
C ILE A 146 -1.02 -21.36 20.78
N VAL A 147 0.19 -20.96 20.48
CA VAL A 147 0.50 -19.61 20.04
C VAL A 147 0.50 -19.62 18.52
N ASN A 148 -0.51 -18.99 17.95
CA ASN A 148 -0.60 -18.76 16.52
C ASN A 148 0.19 -17.49 16.16
N ILE A 149 1.01 -17.58 15.16
CA ILE A 149 1.82 -16.47 14.69
C ILE A 149 1.39 -16.20 13.26
N SER A 150 1.05 -14.96 12.98
CA SER A 150 0.79 -14.52 11.63
C SER A 150 1.85 -13.50 11.25
N LYS A 151 2.48 -13.75 10.12
CA LYS A 151 3.55 -12.95 9.56
C LYS A 151 3.13 -12.34 8.25
N SER A 152 3.19 -11.04 8.17
CA SER A 152 2.92 -10.31 6.94
C SER A 152 4.04 -9.34 6.58
N GLY A 153 3.98 -8.87 5.37
CA GLY A 153 4.83 -7.82 4.84
C GLY A 153 4.52 -7.59 3.37
N GLU A 154 5.05 -6.53 2.84
CA GLU A 154 4.85 -6.17 1.45
C GLU A 154 5.58 -7.12 0.49
N VAL A 155 4.84 -7.67 -0.45
CA VAL A 155 5.40 -8.41 -1.59
C VAL A 155 5.06 -7.70 -2.89
N PHE A 156 5.86 -7.88 -3.92
CA PHE A 156 5.50 -7.46 -5.27
C PHE A 156 4.29 -8.29 -5.72
N PHE A 157 3.12 -7.69 -5.58
CA PHE A 157 1.84 -8.37 -5.74
C PHE A 157 1.29 -8.26 -7.15
N SER A 158 1.33 -7.08 -7.74
CA SER A 158 0.78 -6.82 -9.07
C SER A 158 1.64 -5.85 -9.84
N ALA A 159 1.72 -6.02 -11.14
CA ALA A 159 2.29 -5.08 -12.09
C ALA A 159 1.16 -4.27 -12.72
N VAL A 160 1.26 -2.95 -12.66
CA VAL A 160 0.28 -2.05 -13.26
C VAL A 160 0.97 -1.17 -14.30
N GLU A 161 0.33 -1.03 -15.44
CA GLU A 161 0.77 -0.12 -16.49
C GLU A 161 -0.20 1.07 -16.58
N SER A 162 0.35 2.25 -16.62
CA SER A 162 -0.38 3.49 -16.86
C SER A 162 0.45 4.39 -17.76
N ASP A 163 -0.12 4.77 -18.88
CA ASP A 163 0.53 5.67 -19.86
C ASP A 163 1.93 5.18 -20.31
N GLY A 164 2.11 3.87 -20.43
CA GLY A 164 3.39 3.26 -20.84
C GLY A 164 4.43 3.14 -19.73
N VAL A 165 4.09 3.48 -18.50
CA VAL A 165 4.96 3.33 -17.32
C VAL A 165 4.43 2.21 -16.45
N TYR A 166 5.29 1.26 -16.14
CA TYR A 166 4.98 0.16 -15.25
C TYR A 166 5.33 0.52 -13.81
N SER A 167 4.53 0.04 -12.90
CA SER A 167 4.74 0.23 -11.48
C SER A 167 4.67 -1.10 -10.74
N PHE A 168 5.54 -1.26 -9.76
CA PHE A 168 5.45 -2.33 -8.79
C PHE A 168 4.36 -1.99 -7.79
N VAL A 169 3.31 -2.78 -7.75
CA VAL A 169 2.28 -2.66 -6.71
C VAL A 169 2.60 -3.68 -5.63
N PHE A 170 2.82 -3.17 -4.44
CA PHE A 170 3.06 -4.00 -3.27
C PHE A 170 1.76 -4.18 -2.51
N ALA A 171 1.60 -5.36 -1.95
CA ALA A 171 0.48 -5.67 -1.07
C ALA A 171 0.97 -6.50 0.10
N ASP A 172 0.35 -6.29 1.24
CA ASP A 172 0.60 -7.10 2.42
C ASP A 172 0.11 -8.53 2.18
N LYS A 173 1.02 -9.45 2.32
CA LYS A 173 0.78 -10.89 2.20
C LYS A 173 1.43 -11.62 3.35
N GLY A 174 0.93 -12.81 3.61
CA GLY A 174 1.63 -13.73 4.46
C GLY A 174 3.02 -14.05 3.91
N LEU A 175 4.00 -14.12 4.79
CA LEU A 175 5.40 -14.32 4.42
C LEU A 175 5.91 -15.65 4.97
N ALA A 176 6.35 -16.54 4.08
CA ALA A 176 6.97 -17.80 4.43
C ALA A 176 8.42 -17.63 4.88
N GLY A 177 8.85 -18.53 5.76
CA GLY A 177 10.26 -18.68 6.13
C GLY A 177 10.77 -17.74 7.23
N ALA A 178 9.88 -16.98 7.87
CA ALA A 178 10.20 -16.29 9.12
C ALA A 178 10.35 -17.32 10.24
N VAL A 179 11.42 -17.21 11.03
CA VAL A 179 11.66 -18.11 12.17
C VAL A 179 11.43 -17.34 13.46
N TYR A 180 10.60 -17.89 14.31
CA TYR A 180 10.27 -17.34 15.62
C TYR A 180 10.73 -18.27 16.75
N GLU A 181 11.34 -17.67 17.76
CA GLU A 181 11.52 -18.31 19.05
C GLU A 181 10.42 -17.87 20.01
N ILE A 182 9.82 -18.86 20.66
CA ILE A 182 8.86 -18.64 21.74
C ILE A 182 9.57 -18.95 23.04
N THR A 183 9.67 -17.96 23.93
CA THR A 183 10.34 -18.08 25.22
C THR A 183 9.34 -17.88 26.36
N ALA A 184 9.57 -18.57 27.47
CA ALA A 184 8.79 -18.34 28.67
C ALA A 184 9.11 -16.96 29.27
N ALA A 185 8.11 -16.07 29.39
CA ALA A 185 8.29 -14.73 29.94
C ALA A 185 8.38 -14.72 31.47
N GLU A 186 7.94 -15.82 32.10
CA GLU A 186 7.93 -16.07 33.51
C GLU A 186 8.22 -17.56 33.76
N ASP A 187 8.42 -17.95 35.00
CA ASP A 187 8.45 -19.38 35.35
C ASP A 187 7.04 -19.95 35.13
N ILE A 188 6.90 -20.89 34.20
CA ILE A 188 5.64 -21.56 33.93
C ILE A 188 5.48 -22.74 34.86
N ILE A 189 4.62 -22.59 35.83
CA ILE A 189 4.38 -23.57 36.87
C ILE A 189 2.96 -24.07 36.77
N THR A 190 2.74 -25.37 36.59
CA THR A 190 1.41 -25.98 36.61
C THR A 190 0.87 -26.03 38.06
N PRO A 191 -0.45 -26.07 38.25
CA PRO A 191 -1.02 -26.03 39.61
C PRO A 191 -0.58 -27.19 40.56
N ASP A 192 -0.03 -28.26 40.01
CA ASP A 192 0.64 -29.32 40.81
C ASP A 192 2.01 -28.91 41.36
N GLY A 193 2.40 -27.63 41.17
CA GLY A 193 3.69 -27.10 41.61
C GLY A 193 4.89 -27.47 40.75
N THR A 194 4.63 -28.04 39.55
CA THR A 194 5.73 -28.41 38.67
C THR A 194 6.16 -27.26 37.78
N LEU A 195 7.44 -26.91 37.87
CA LEU A 195 8.05 -25.98 36.92
C LEU A 195 8.18 -26.70 35.56
N ARG A 196 7.43 -26.21 34.60
CA ARG A 196 7.43 -26.74 33.22
C ARG A 196 8.48 -26.06 32.35
N TYR A 197 8.55 -24.74 32.46
CA TYR A 197 9.55 -23.92 31.76
C TYR A 197 10.08 -22.85 32.72
N ALA A 198 11.39 -22.71 32.80
CA ALA A 198 11.98 -21.60 33.51
C ALA A 198 11.88 -20.32 32.70
N LYS A 199 11.77 -19.17 33.34
CA LYS A 199 11.81 -17.87 32.69
C LYS A 199 13.02 -17.75 31.77
N GLY A 200 12.78 -17.29 30.53
CA GLY A 200 13.79 -17.13 29.50
C GLY A 200 14.13 -18.41 28.72
N ALA A 201 13.56 -19.56 29.10
CA ALA A 201 13.74 -20.79 28.32
C ALA A 201 13.05 -20.69 26.96
N VAL A 202 13.74 -21.05 25.88
CA VAL A 202 13.12 -21.26 24.57
C VAL A 202 12.28 -22.52 24.65
N VAL A 203 10.98 -22.38 24.47
CA VAL A 203 10.00 -23.47 24.58
C VAL A 203 9.64 -24.07 23.25
N ASP A 204 9.71 -23.25 22.20
CA ASP A 204 9.49 -23.70 20.83
C ASP A 204 10.19 -22.78 19.83
N THR A 205 10.39 -23.33 18.63
CA THR A 205 10.88 -22.59 17.47
C THR A 205 10.03 -22.98 16.28
N VAL A 206 9.40 -22.01 15.65
CA VAL A 206 8.47 -22.23 14.56
C VAL A 206 8.87 -21.42 13.34
N THR A 207 8.45 -21.89 12.18
CA THR A 207 8.72 -21.23 10.90
C THR A 207 7.39 -21.02 10.17
N THR A 208 7.18 -19.83 9.64
CA THR A 208 5.97 -19.51 8.91
C THR A 208 5.90 -20.22 7.55
N ASP A 209 4.71 -20.65 7.21
CA ASP A 209 4.36 -21.27 5.93
C ASP A 209 4.11 -20.23 4.82
N GLU A 210 3.62 -20.68 3.66
CA GLU A 210 3.34 -19.82 2.51
C GLU A 210 2.17 -18.83 2.75
N SER A 211 1.32 -19.11 3.74
CA SER A 211 0.26 -18.19 4.16
C SER A 211 0.78 -17.14 5.15
N GLY A 212 2.01 -17.29 5.61
CA GLY A 212 2.60 -16.47 6.65
C GLY A 212 2.24 -16.94 8.06
N ASP A 213 1.64 -18.11 8.20
CA ASP A 213 1.17 -18.61 9.47
C ASP A 213 2.13 -19.65 10.06
N ALA A 214 2.24 -19.63 11.38
CA ALA A 214 2.91 -20.66 12.13
C ALA A 214 2.17 -20.89 13.45
N ALA A 215 2.23 -22.09 13.94
CA ALA A 215 1.65 -22.43 15.22
C ALA A 215 2.67 -23.16 16.08
N SER A 216 2.69 -22.86 17.36
CA SER A 216 3.52 -23.60 18.31
C SER A 216 2.99 -25.03 18.50
N LYS A 217 3.83 -25.91 19.01
CA LYS A 217 3.33 -27.08 19.69
C LYS A 217 2.46 -26.67 20.90
N PRO A 218 1.64 -27.57 21.46
CA PRO A 218 0.89 -27.28 22.67
C PRO A 218 1.80 -26.90 23.84
N LEU A 219 1.67 -25.67 24.34
CA LEU A 219 2.41 -25.11 25.46
C LEU A 219 1.51 -25.04 26.71
N TYR A 220 2.10 -25.01 27.90
CA TYR A 220 1.36 -24.83 29.13
C TYR A 220 0.81 -23.41 29.25
N LEU A 221 -0.25 -23.22 30.05
CA LEU A 221 -0.81 -21.88 30.32
C LEU A 221 0.24 -20.98 30.99
N GLY A 222 0.25 -19.71 30.63
CA GLY A 222 1.16 -18.70 31.14
C GLY A 222 1.59 -17.70 30.11
N LYS A 223 2.58 -16.87 30.44
CA LYS A 223 3.07 -15.77 29.59
C LYS A 223 4.30 -16.17 28.82
N TYR A 224 4.28 -15.81 27.56
CA TYR A 224 5.35 -16.09 26.61
C TYR A 224 5.75 -14.83 25.87
N THR A 225 6.97 -14.84 25.39
CA THR A 225 7.48 -13.82 24.48
C THR A 225 7.81 -14.49 23.15
N VAL A 226 7.28 -13.93 22.09
CA VAL A 226 7.51 -14.37 20.71
C VAL A 226 8.45 -13.36 20.05
N ARG A 227 9.54 -13.82 19.47
CA ARG A 227 10.56 -13.00 18.84
C ARG A 227 11.00 -13.61 17.52
N GLU A 228 11.08 -12.78 16.49
CA GLU A 228 11.66 -13.17 15.21
C GLU A 228 13.19 -13.30 15.33
N THR A 229 13.74 -14.40 14.86
CA THR A 229 15.20 -14.65 14.84
C THR A 229 15.76 -14.72 13.43
N LYS A 230 14.89 -15.00 12.47
CA LYS A 230 15.24 -14.97 11.05
C LYS A 230 14.07 -14.40 10.25
N ALA A 231 14.36 -13.37 9.50
CA ALA A 231 13.39 -12.78 8.58
C ALA A 231 13.21 -13.63 7.30
N PRO A 232 12.06 -13.54 6.63
CA PRO A 232 11.88 -14.05 5.27
C PRO A 232 12.89 -13.46 4.30
N TYR A 233 13.14 -14.15 3.20
CA TYR A 233 14.00 -13.63 2.14
C TYR A 233 13.48 -12.29 1.60
N GLY A 234 14.36 -11.33 1.43
CA GLY A 234 14.01 -9.99 0.98
C GLY A 234 13.55 -9.03 2.07
N MET A 235 13.38 -9.52 3.30
CA MET A 235 12.84 -8.75 4.41
C MET A 235 13.93 -8.36 5.42
N VAL A 236 13.66 -7.27 6.14
CA VAL A 236 14.48 -6.79 7.25
C VAL A 236 13.99 -7.43 8.55
N LEU A 237 14.92 -7.92 9.37
CA LEU A 237 14.59 -8.55 10.64
C LEU A 237 13.91 -7.56 11.58
N ASN A 238 12.72 -7.92 12.03
CA ASN A 238 12.03 -7.19 13.08
C ASN A 238 12.39 -7.77 14.45
N ASN A 239 13.21 -7.04 15.19
CA ASN A 239 13.67 -7.45 16.52
C ASN A 239 12.62 -7.25 17.63
N GLU A 240 11.44 -6.76 17.31
CA GLU A 240 10.38 -6.55 18.30
C GLU A 240 9.91 -7.88 18.88
N ALA A 241 9.91 -7.96 20.19
CA ALA A 241 9.37 -9.11 20.90
C ALA A 241 7.95 -8.83 21.37
N LYS A 242 7.01 -9.73 21.06
CA LYS A 242 5.62 -9.61 21.49
C LYS A 242 5.33 -10.55 22.64
N SER A 243 4.63 -10.01 23.64
CA SER A 243 4.15 -10.78 24.78
C SER A 243 2.77 -11.35 24.45
N VAL A 244 2.60 -12.63 24.68
CA VAL A 244 1.33 -13.34 24.55
C VAL A 244 1.06 -14.14 25.82
N GLU A 245 -0.20 -14.40 26.09
CA GLU A 245 -0.62 -15.17 27.25
C GLU A 245 -1.59 -16.28 26.83
N LEU A 246 -1.29 -17.49 27.26
CA LEU A 246 -2.19 -18.62 27.16
C LEU A 246 -2.97 -18.70 28.47
N THR A 247 -4.24 -18.35 28.40
CA THR A 247 -5.13 -18.28 29.56
C THR A 247 -6.04 -19.51 29.60
N TYR A 248 -6.48 -19.86 30.80
CA TYR A 248 -7.46 -20.94 30.97
C TYR A 248 -8.80 -20.61 30.30
N ALA A 249 -9.21 -21.48 29.41
CA ALA A 249 -10.45 -21.30 28.61
C ALA A 249 -11.66 -22.11 29.12
N GLY A 250 -11.54 -22.67 30.31
CA GLY A 250 -12.58 -23.55 30.89
C GLY A 250 -12.23 -25.03 30.75
N GLU A 251 -12.83 -25.82 31.63
CA GLU A 251 -12.47 -27.24 31.81
C GLU A 251 -12.78 -28.17 30.63
N THR A 252 -13.67 -27.75 29.71
CA THR A 252 -14.04 -28.53 28.54
C THR A 252 -13.17 -28.26 27.33
N VAL A 253 -12.37 -27.21 27.38
CA VAL A 253 -11.45 -26.81 26.30
C VAL A 253 -10.13 -27.55 26.48
N LYS A 254 -9.79 -28.40 25.53
CA LYS A 254 -8.52 -29.16 25.58
C LYS A 254 -7.32 -28.28 25.22
N LEU A 255 -7.53 -27.35 24.30
CA LEU A 255 -6.48 -26.51 23.75
C LEU A 255 -7.02 -25.09 23.61
N THR A 256 -6.40 -24.14 24.30
CA THR A 256 -6.70 -22.71 24.13
C THR A 256 -5.78 -22.13 23.05
N GLU A 257 -6.07 -20.93 22.60
CA GLU A 257 -5.27 -20.29 21.58
C GLU A 257 -5.04 -18.81 21.90
N THR A 258 -3.90 -18.35 21.51
CA THR A 258 -3.57 -16.91 21.46
C THR A 258 -2.82 -16.62 20.17
N SER A 259 -2.76 -15.38 19.77
CA SER A 259 -2.12 -15.00 18.52
C SER A 259 -1.15 -13.83 18.68
N ALA A 260 -0.15 -13.79 17.84
CA ALA A 260 0.76 -12.68 17.68
C ALA A 260 0.96 -12.39 16.20
N GLU A 261 0.72 -11.17 15.80
CA GLU A 261 0.89 -10.72 14.43
C GLU A 261 2.20 -9.94 14.30
N PHE A 262 2.96 -10.23 13.27
CA PHE A 262 4.23 -9.57 13.01
C PHE A 262 4.27 -9.07 11.58
N TYR A 263 4.94 -7.95 11.42
CA TYR A 263 5.16 -7.34 10.13
C TYR A 263 6.66 -7.14 9.91
N ASN A 264 7.17 -7.46 8.72
CA ASN A 264 8.52 -7.06 8.33
C ASN A 264 8.47 -6.08 7.18
N GLU A 265 9.26 -5.06 7.32
CA GLU A 265 9.60 -4.19 6.20
C GLU A 265 10.47 -4.97 5.21
N ARG A 266 10.21 -4.82 3.93
CA ARG A 266 11.11 -5.35 2.91
C ARG A 266 12.39 -4.50 2.84
N GLN A 267 13.46 -5.09 2.38
CA GLN A 267 14.67 -4.36 2.07
C GLN A 267 14.38 -3.36 0.95
N LYS A 268 14.80 -2.14 1.14
CA LYS A 268 14.64 -1.03 0.18
C LYS A 268 15.95 -0.77 -0.56
N VAL A 269 15.83 -0.18 -1.73
CA VAL A 269 16.97 0.19 -2.55
C VAL A 269 16.81 1.59 -3.11
N GLU A 270 17.92 2.27 -3.24
CA GLU A 270 18.02 3.48 -4.04
C GLU A 270 18.98 3.23 -5.19
N VAL A 271 18.54 3.55 -6.38
CA VAL A 271 19.37 3.48 -7.59
C VAL A 271 19.76 4.89 -7.98
N SER A 272 21.04 5.12 -8.13
CA SER A 272 21.58 6.42 -8.52
C SER A 272 22.62 6.29 -9.63
N LEU A 273 22.89 7.39 -10.29
CA LEU A 273 23.97 7.51 -11.25
C LEU A 273 24.52 8.95 -11.27
N SER A 274 25.69 9.09 -11.87
CA SER A 274 26.32 10.39 -12.12
C SER A 274 26.42 10.65 -13.62
N LYS A 275 26.16 11.88 -14.00
CA LYS A 275 26.18 12.35 -15.39
C LYS A 275 27.14 13.54 -15.54
N ILE A 276 27.84 13.56 -16.64
CA ILE A 276 28.71 14.69 -17.04
C ILE A 276 28.38 15.04 -18.48
N LEU A 277 28.30 16.30 -18.76
CA LEU A 277 28.11 16.83 -20.12
C LEU A 277 29.41 17.46 -20.63
N GLY A 278 29.67 17.32 -21.94
CA GLY A 278 30.70 18.05 -22.66
C GLY A 278 30.48 19.56 -22.51
N LYS A 279 31.54 20.33 -22.63
CA LYS A 279 31.49 21.81 -22.54
C LYS A 279 32.02 22.44 -23.80
N ASP A 280 31.36 23.51 -24.24
CA ASP A 280 31.82 24.38 -25.32
C ASP A 280 31.74 25.85 -24.85
N GLU A 281 32.88 26.45 -24.63
CA GLU A 281 32.97 27.82 -24.11
C GLU A 281 32.58 28.87 -25.16
N THR A 282 32.82 28.60 -26.44
CA THR A 282 32.46 29.50 -27.55
C THR A 282 30.96 29.71 -27.61
N PHE A 283 30.22 28.61 -27.48
CA PHE A 283 28.76 28.62 -27.52
C PHE A 283 28.13 28.69 -26.11
N GLY A 284 28.95 28.60 -25.04
CA GLY A 284 28.51 28.64 -23.65
C GLY A 284 27.72 27.42 -23.22
N ILE A 285 27.94 26.26 -23.89
CA ILE A 285 27.25 25.02 -23.60
C ILE A 285 27.91 24.32 -22.41
N GLY A 286 27.10 23.71 -21.56
CA GLY A 286 27.55 22.98 -20.37
C GLY A 286 27.71 23.82 -19.12
N ASN A 287 27.26 25.10 -19.15
CA ASN A 287 27.36 26.03 -18.04
C ASN A 287 26.02 26.70 -17.65
N ASN A 288 24.92 26.38 -18.35
CA ASN A 288 23.61 27.05 -18.18
C ASN A 288 22.55 26.13 -17.58
N GLY A 289 22.96 25.05 -16.92
CA GLY A 289 22.02 24.13 -16.30
C GLY A 289 21.44 23.06 -17.25
N GLU A 290 22.06 22.85 -18.42
CA GLU A 290 21.66 21.86 -19.41
C GLU A 290 21.58 20.45 -18.81
N ILE A 291 22.38 20.20 -17.77
CA ILE A 291 22.37 18.95 -17.00
C ILE A 291 20.99 18.62 -16.42
N LEU A 292 20.16 19.62 -16.12
CA LEU A 292 18.83 19.46 -15.54
C LEU A 292 17.80 18.88 -16.53
N SER A 293 18.09 18.97 -17.82
CA SER A 293 17.23 18.40 -18.87
C SER A 293 17.52 16.93 -19.12
N VAL A 294 18.61 16.41 -18.57
CA VAL A 294 18.99 15.01 -18.77
C VAL A 294 18.04 14.12 -17.98
N GLN A 295 17.45 13.19 -18.72
CA GLN A 295 16.54 12.21 -18.16
C GLN A 295 17.05 10.78 -18.42
N PHE A 296 16.96 9.98 -17.40
CA PHE A 296 17.17 8.55 -17.50
C PHE A 296 15.89 7.79 -17.21
N GLY A 297 15.62 6.79 -18.02
CA GLY A 297 14.60 5.81 -17.74
C GLY A 297 15.19 4.62 -17.00
N LEU A 298 14.45 4.14 -16.02
CA LEU A 298 14.68 2.86 -15.36
C LEU A 298 13.78 1.82 -16.02
N TYR A 299 14.33 0.72 -16.49
CA TYR A 299 13.63 -0.31 -17.26
C TYR A 299 13.83 -1.69 -16.68
N ALA A 300 12.86 -2.57 -16.90
CA ALA A 300 13.03 -4.00 -16.65
C ALA A 300 14.03 -4.61 -17.63
N ALA A 301 15.02 -5.34 -17.15
CA ALA A 301 15.99 -6.06 -18.00
C ALA A 301 15.50 -7.44 -18.42
N GLU A 302 14.51 -7.98 -17.73
CA GLU A 302 13.84 -9.25 -18.01
C GLU A 302 12.36 -9.13 -17.60
N ASP A 303 11.55 -10.11 -17.94
CA ASP A 303 10.16 -10.14 -17.49
C ASP A 303 10.10 -10.31 -15.97
N LEU A 304 9.47 -9.34 -15.29
CA LEU A 304 9.32 -9.34 -13.85
C LEU A 304 7.88 -9.74 -13.50
N THR A 305 7.73 -10.96 -13.01
CA THR A 305 6.42 -11.53 -12.70
C THR A 305 6.02 -11.24 -11.26
N ALA A 306 4.86 -10.66 -11.09
CA ALA A 306 4.24 -10.40 -9.79
C ALA A 306 3.53 -11.64 -9.22
N ALA A 307 3.16 -11.58 -7.95
CA ALA A 307 2.51 -12.70 -7.26
C ALA A 307 1.11 -13.04 -7.81
N ASP A 308 0.41 -12.10 -8.44
CA ASP A 308 -0.89 -12.32 -9.10
C ASP A 308 -0.76 -12.84 -10.54
N GLY A 309 0.49 -13.00 -11.03
CA GLY A 309 0.79 -13.44 -12.39
C GLY A 309 0.86 -12.31 -13.42
N SER A 310 0.61 -11.06 -13.04
CA SER A 310 0.86 -9.91 -13.91
C SER A 310 2.37 -9.72 -14.11
N VAL A 311 2.75 -9.17 -15.25
CA VAL A 311 4.14 -9.09 -15.67
C VAL A 311 4.50 -7.68 -16.09
N ILE A 312 5.64 -7.19 -15.60
CA ILE A 312 6.34 -6.08 -16.24
C ILE A 312 7.22 -6.72 -17.31
N PRO A 313 6.96 -6.45 -18.59
CA PRO A 313 7.71 -7.09 -19.65
C PRO A 313 9.14 -6.55 -19.72
N THR A 314 10.02 -7.30 -20.31
CA THR A 314 11.36 -6.84 -20.71
C THR A 314 11.25 -5.53 -21.46
N ASP A 315 12.14 -4.57 -21.17
CA ASP A 315 12.12 -3.19 -21.67
C ASP A 315 10.91 -2.35 -21.19
N GLY A 316 10.12 -2.84 -20.21
CA GLY A 316 9.07 -2.06 -19.56
C GLY A 316 9.66 -0.89 -18.77
N LEU A 317 9.21 0.32 -19.07
CA LEU A 317 9.62 1.54 -18.37
C LEU A 317 9.01 1.59 -16.98
N LEU A 318 9.85 1.85 -15.95
CA LEU A 318 9.45 1.93 -14.54
C LEU A 318 9.42 3.36 -14.01
N GLU A 319 10.41 4.16 -14.39
CA GLU A 319 10.52 5.55 -13.92
C GLU A 319 11.34 6.36 -14.90
N ILE A 320 11.01 7.62 -14.98
CA ILE A 320 11.85 8.64 -15.61
C ILE A 320 12.33 9.59 -14.53
N ALA A 321 13.63 9.75 -14.41
CA ALA A 321 14.26 10.65 -13.45
C ALA A 321 15.19 11.65 -14.13
N ASN A 322 15.23 12.85 -13.57
CA ASN A 322 16.03 13.97 -14.08
C ASN A 322 17.33 14.13 -13.30
N CYS A 323 18.36 14.61 -13.96
CA CYS A 323 19.56 15.08 -13.29
C CYS A 323 19.31 16.29 -12.39
N ASN A 324 20.01 16.34 -11.28
CA ASN A 324 20.14 17.57 -10.49
C ASN A 324 21.33 18.44 -10.97
N GLU A 325 21.53 19.59 -10.36
CA GLU A 325 22.59 20.54 -10.69
C GLU A 325 24.01 19.93 -10.63
N ASN A 326 24.20 18.91 -9.80
CA ASN A 326 25.49 18.23 -9.65
C ASN A 326 25.67 17.05 -10.63
N GLY A 327 24.72 16.84 -11.55
CA GLY A 327 24.73 15.71 -12.46
C GLY A 327 24.37 14.39 -11.81
N SER A 328 23.74 14.40 -10.65
CA SER A 328 23.28 13.18 -9.99
C SER A 328 21.82 12.89 -10.31
N ILE A 329 21.50 11.64 -10.52
CA ILE A 329 20.14 11.12 -10.66
C ILE A 329 19.92 10.08 -9.56
N THR A 330 18.74 10.13 -8.96
CA THR A 330 18.26 9.12 -8.02
C THR A 330 16.86 8.71 -8.43
N PHE A 331 16.64 7.41 -8.62
CA PHE A 331 15.34 6.84 -8.90
C PHE A 331 14.59 6.58 -7.60
N LYS A 332 13.30 6.90 -7.60
CA LYS A 332 12.41 6.77 -6.44
C LYS A 332 11.56 5.51 -6.49
N THR A 333 11.56 4.84 -7.64
CA THR A 333 10.80 3.59 -7.82
C THR A 333 11.16 2.61 -6.73
N ASP A 334 10.16 2.15 -6.04
CA ASP A 334 10.30 1.14 -5.02
C ASP A 334 10.44 -0.24 -5.68
N ILE A 335 11.64 -0.78 -5.67
CA ILE A 335 12.04 -1.95 -6.45
C ILE A 335 11.98 -3.20 -5.56
N PRO A 336 11.42 -4.32 -6.02
CA PRO A 336 11.47 -5.58 -5.29
C PRO A 336 12.87 -6.21 -5.33
N VAL A 337 13.23 -6.90 -4.25
CA VAL A 337 14.47 -7.67 -4.18
C VAL A 337 14.51 -8.73 -5.29
N GLY A 338 15.64 -8.88 -5.93
CA GLY A 338 15.86 -9.82 -7.03
C GLY A 338 15.54 -9.26 -8.41
N ALA A 339 15.00 -8.05 -8.50
CA ALA A 339 14.74 -7.42 -9.79
C ALA A 339 16.03 -7.10 -10.55
N LYS A 340 16.06 -7.47 -11.81
CA LYS A 340 17.10 -7.07 -12.75
C LYS A 340 16.57 -5.99 -13.67
N LEU A 341 17.24 -4.88 -13.63
CA LEU A 341 16.84 -3.66 -14.30
C LEU A 341 18.02 -3.13 -15.13
N TYR A 342 17.77 -2.12 -15.90
CA TYR A 342 18.82 -1.28 -16.46
C TYR A 342 18.35 0.17 -16.50
N VAL A 343 19.31 1.08 -16.46
CA VAL A 343 19.06 2.48 -16.74
C VAL A 343 19.53 2.82 -18.14
N LYS A 344 18.78 3.64 -18.84
CA LYS A 344 19.10 4.16 -20.16
C LYS A 344 18.77 5.63 -20.22
N GLU A 345 19.60 6.39 -20.88
CA GLU A 345 19.30 7.79 -21.15
C GLU A 345 18.15 7.89 -22.16
N ILE A 346 17.14 8.71 -21.84
CA ILE A 346 15.95 8.88 -22.69
C ILE A 346 15.81 10.31 -23.21
N ALA A 347 16.37 11.24 -22.48
CA ALA A 347 16.43 12.63 -22.90
C ALA A 347 17.69 13.26 -22.38
N ALA A 348 18.24 14.14 -23.16
CA ALA A 348 19.27 15.08 -22.78
C ALA A 348 18.86 16.45 -23.31
N ASP A 349 19.54 17.49 -22.84
CA ASP A 349 19.45 18.77 -23.52
C ASP A 349 19.85 18.55 -24.98
N SER A 350 19.13 19.19 -25.83
CA SER A 350 19.28 19.03 -27.29
C SER A 350 20.67 19.30 -27.84
N HIS A 351 21.53 19.96 -27.06
CA HIS A 351 22.91 20.18 -27.43
C HIS A 351 23.78 18.91 -27.39
N TYR A 352 23.26 17.81 -26.84
CA TYR A 352 24.07 16.60 -26.62
C TYR A 352 23.60 15.40 -27.40
N ILE A 353 24.54 14.52 -27.71
CA ILE A 353 24.25 13.23 -28.33
C ILE A 353 23.69 12.31 -27.25
N LEU A 354 22.46 11.84 -27.47
CA LEU A 354 21.81 10.90 -26.57
C LEU A 354 22.50 9.54 -26.63
N SER A 355 22.81 8.96 -25.48
CA SER A 355 23.39 7.64 -25.38
C SER A 355 22.33 6.54 -25.47
N ASP A 356 22.55 5.55 -26.33
CA ASP A 356 21.71 4.34 -26.41
C ASP A 356 22.13 3.22 -25.48
N GLU A 357 23.18 3.43 -24.68
CA GLU A 357 23.76 2.42 -23.82
C GLU A 357 22.83 2.05 -22.65
N LYS A 358 22.76 0.74 -22.36
CA LYS A 358 22.01 0.20 -21.23
C LYS A 358 22.97 -0.13 -20.09
N TYR A 359 22.76 0.45 -18.94
CA TYR A 359 23.58 0.23 -17.73
C TYR A 359 22.82 -0.69 -16.77
N PRO A 360 23.30 -1.92 -16.54
CA PRO A 360 22.58 -2.90 -15.72
C PRO A 360 22.52 -2.50 -14.25
N VAL A 361 21.41 -2.82 -13.63
CA VAL A 361 21.11 -2.61 -12.21
C VAL A 361 20.47 -3.90 -11.67
N THR A 362 21.06 -4.49 -10.65
CA THR A 362 20.51 -5.70 -10.00
C THR A 362 20.36 -5.44 -8.51
N PHE A 363 19.18 -5.66 -8.00
CA PHE A 363 18.91 -5.53 -6.57
C PHE A 363 18.95 -6.89 -5.89
N ASP A 364 20.12 -7.31 -5.47
CA ASP A 364 20.32 -8.53 -4.70
C ASP A 364 20.06 -8.32 -3.20
N TYR A 365 19.50 -9.35 -2.56
CA TYR A 365 19.26 -9.31 -1.12
C TYR A 365 20.56 -9.21 -0.32
N ALA A 366 20.73 -8.13 0.41
CA ALA A 366 21.94 -7.85 1.21
C ALA A 366 21.88 -8.41 2.65
N GLY A 367 20.91 -9.29 2.95
CA GLY A 367 20.73 -9.92 4.26
C GLY A 367 19.77 -9.16 5.18
N GLN A 368 19.26 -9.88 6.18
CA GLN A 368 18.15 -9.41 7.04
C GLN A 368 18.48 -8.20 7.94
N ASN A 369 19.74 -7.86 8.10
CA ASN A 369 20.17 -6.73 8.95
C ASN A 369 20.41 -5.44 8.16
N THR A 370 20.21 -5.49 6.85
CA THR A 370 20.37 -4.35 5.94
C THR A 370 18.99 -3.87 5.52
N ALA A 371 18.59 -2.70 5.97
CA ALA A 371 17.29 -2.15 5.62
C ALA A 371 17.30 -1.46 4.24
N PHE A 372 18.46 -0.93 3.86
CA PHE A 372 18.59 -0.08 2.69
C PHE A 372 19.89 -0.39 1.94
N VAL A 373 19.81 -0.43 0.62
CA VAL A 373 20.92 -0.68 -0.31
C VAL A 373 21.04 0.49 -1.27
N GLU A 374 22.25 0.95 -1.50
CA GLU A 374 22.53 1.93 -2.56
C GLU A 374 23.19 1.22 -3.73
N ILE A 375 22.63 1.41 -4.92
CA ILE A 375 23.19 0.89 -6.19
C ILE A 375 23.55 2.09 -7.07
N LYS A 376 24.81 2.15 -7.44
CA LYS A 376 25.30 3.15 -8.38
C LYS A 376 25.44 2.50 -9.75
N ALA A 377 24.60 2.91 -10.69
CA ALA A 377 24.71 2.46 -12.06
C ALA A 377 26.08 2.82 -12.67
N ASN A 378 26.49 2.10 -13.71
CA ASN A 378 27.82 2.25 -14.35
C ASN A 378 28.99 2.09 -13.35
N GLY A 379 28.81 1.25 -12.31
CA GLY A 379 29.84 1.06 -11.29
C GLY A 379 30.20 2.34 -10.49
N GLY A 380 29.37 3.38 -10.59
CA GLY A 380 29.58 4.68 -9.96
C GLY A 380 30.41 5.65 -10.80
N GLU A 381 30.86 5.24 -11.98
CA GLU A 381 31.53 6.14 -12.94
C GLU A 381 30.50 7.04 -13.63
N ALA A 382 30.89 8.28 -13.90
CA ALA A 382 30.01 9.24 -14.54
C ALA A 382 29.78 8.88 -16.02
N ILE A 383 28.52 8.88 -16.43
CA ILE A 383 28.09 8.72 -17.82
C ILE A 383 28.28 10.05 -18.53
N LYS A 384 28.92 10.03 -19.71
CA LYS A 384 29.23 11.23 -20.47
C LYS A 384 28.35 11.34 -21.70
N ASN A 385 27.94 12.60 -22.02
CA ASN A 385 27.45 12.92 -23.36
C ASN A 385 28.37 13.94 -24.02
N ASP A 386 28.69 13.65 -25.26
CA ASP A 386 29.38 14.59 -26.12
C ASP A 386 28.40 15.58 -26.74
N ILE A 387 28.88 16.78 -27.03
CA ILE A 387 28.06 17.81 -27.66
C ILE A 387 27.73 17.38 -29.08
N LEU A 388 26.48 17.62 -29.46
CA LEU A 388 25.99 17.43 -30.82
C LEU A 388 26.40 18.66 -31.66
N TYR A 389 27.11 18.43 -32.72
CA TYR A 389 27.49 19.45 -33.67
C TYR A 389 26.94 19.16 -35.06
N GLY A 390 26.50 20.22 -35.70
CA GLY A 390 26.19 20.24 -37.12
C GLY A 390 26.90 21.36 -37.86
N SER A 391 26.50 21.63 -39.06
CA SER A 391 27.00 22.72 -39.88
C SER A 391 25.87 23.35 -40.69
N VAL A 392 26.06 24.60 -41.05
CA VAL A 392 25.18 25.26 -42.01
C VAL A 392 25.93 25.55 -43.30
N LYS A 393 25.37 25.15 -44.41
CA LYS A 393 25.84 25.46 -45.74
C LYS A 393 24.83 26.37 -46.43
N GLY A 394 25.14 27.65 -46.51
CA GLY A 394 24.30 28.65 -47.18
C GLY A 394 24.66 28.77 -48.68
N LEU A 395 23.64 28.97 -49.48
CA LEU A 395 23.78 29.34 -50.87
C LEU A 395 23.22 30.71 -51.08
N LYS A 396 24.01 31.65 -51.51
CA LYS A 396 23.62 33.00 -51.84
C LYS A 396 23.27 33.08 -53.31
N ILE A 397 22.03 33.41 -53.61
CA ILE A 397 21.56 33.48 -55.01
C ILE A 397 20.70 34.76 -55.26
N ASP A 398 20.64 35.12 -56.45
CA ASP A 398 19.70 36.10 -56.98
C ASP A 398 18.33 35.40 -57.22
N ARG A 399 17.24 36.01 -56.78
CA ARG A 399 15.92 35.39 -56.84
C ARG A 399 15.38 35.19 -58.27
N GLU A 400 15.62 36.13 -59.15
CA GLU A 400 15.06 36.07 -60.47
C GLU A 400 15.86 35.18 -61.41
N THR A 401 17.16 35.14 -61.24
CA THR A 401 18.10 34.46 -62.14
C THR A 401 18.71 33.20 -61.61
N GLU A 402 18.55 32.98 -60.28
CA GLU A 402 19.19 31.86 -59.52
C GLU A 402 20.73 31.86 -59.66
N VAL A 403 21.36 32.97 -60.10
CA VAL A 403 22.81 33.09 -60.20
C VAL A 403 23.41 33.20 -58.80
N MET A 404 24.55 32.51 -58.63
CA MET A 404 25.31 32.47 -57.38
C MET A 404 26.00 33.83 -57.10
N ILE A 405 25.99 34.27 -55.85
CA ILE A 405 26.52 35.57 -55.43
C ILE A 405 27.72 35.34 -54.47
N ALA A 406 28.90 35.83 -54.86
CA ALA A 406 30.11 35.84 -54.02
C ALA A 406 30.24 37.11 -53.22
N GLY A 407 30.96 37.07 -52.07
CA GLY A 407 31.39 38.24 -51.30
C GLY A 407 30.33 38.79 -50.37
N ALA A 408 29.16 38.16 -50.22
CA ALA A 408 28.24 38.50 -49.18
C ALA A 408 28.72 37.95 -47.82
N LYS A 409 28.75 38.78 -46.80
CA LYS A 409 29.19 38.40 -45.45
C LYS A 409 28.02 38.12 -44.55
N PHE A 410 28.12 36.99 -43.88
CA PHE A 410 27.09 36.48 -42.98
C PHE A 410 27.64 36.38 -41.56
N GLY A 411 26.81 36.72 -40.60
CA GLY A 411 27.08 36.45 -39.18
C GLY A 411 26.21 35.35 -38.65
N LEU A 412 26.75 34.53 -37.82
CA LEU A 412 26.02 33.56 -37.01
C LEU A 412 25.80 34.16 -35.63
N PHE A 413 24.55 34.10 -35.17
CA PHE A 413 24.13 34.71 -33.92
C PHE A 413 23.32 33.73 -33.09
N ARG A 414 23.18 33.99 -31.78
CA ARG A 414 22.26 33.26 -30.89
C ARG A 414 20.82 33.60 -31.19
N SER A 415 19.98 32.68 -30.96
CA SER A 415 18.51 32.89 -30.93
C SER A 415 18.21 33.99 -29.85
N GLY A 416 17.50 35.04 -30.25
CA GLY A 416 17.20 36.17 -29.38
C GLY A 416 18.13 37.39 -29.48
N GLU A 417 19.19 37.29 -30.31
CA GLU A 417 20.02 38.48 -30.60
C GLU A 417 19.19 39.52 -31.34
N THR A 418 19.33 40.79 -30.94
CA THR A 418 18.59 41.91 -31.53
C THR A 418 19.47 42.88 -32.32
N GLU A 419 20.79 42.79 -32.10
CA GLU A 419 21.77 43.62 -32.79
C GLU A 419 22.72 42.75 -33.63
N PHE A 420 22.51 42.71 -34.93
CA PHE A 420 23.24 41.85 -35.84
C PHE A 420 24.41 42.62 -36.47
N THR A 421 25.52 42.64 -35.76
CA THR A 421 26.77 43.27 -36.22
C THR A 421 27.90 42.26 -36.31
N ALA A 422 28.97 42.59 -37.02
CA ALA A 422 30.14 41.71 -37.10
C ALA A 422 30.83 41.52 -35.74
N GLU A 423 30.67 42.47 -34.80
CA GLU A 423 31.22 42.41 -33.45
C GLU A 423 30.42 41.47 -32.54
N ASN A 424 29.09 41.39 -32.77
CA ASN A 424 28.20 40.52 -31.99
C ASN A 424 28.09 39.11 -32.59
N ALA A 425 28.59 38.89 -33.82
CA ALA A 425 28.56 37.60 -34.44
C ALA A 425 29.48 36.62 -33.72
N ILE A 426 28.98 35.43 -33.37
CA ILE A 426 29.77 34.35 -32.76
C ILE A 426 30.78 33.84 -33.77
N LEU A 427 30.33 33.65 -35.03
CA LEU A 427 31.14 33.28 -36.19
C LEU A 427 30.76 34.16 -37.37
N THR A 428 31.67 34.34 -38.29
CA THR A 428 31.40 34.99 -39.57
C THR A 428 31.81 34.11 -40.73
N ALA A 429 31.10 34.23 -41.86
CA ALA A 429 31.39 33.53 -43.08
C ALA A 429 31.17 34.43 -44.30
N GLU A 430 31.83 34.16 -45.39
CA GLU A 430 31.70 34.90 -46.65
C GLU A 430 31.35 33.94 -47.79
N SER A 431 30.42 34.31 -48.67
CA SER A 431 30.06 33.50 -49.82
C SER A 431 31.19 33.47 -50.87
N GLY A 432 31.55 32.26 -51.31
CA GLY A 432 32.55 32.06 -52.37
C GLY A 432 32.00 32.32 -53.77
N GLU A 433 32.83 32.11 -54.80
CA GLU A 433 32.42 32.26 -56.22
C GLU A 433 31.27 31.32 -56.61
N ASP A 434 31.12 30.24 -55.88
CA ASP A 434 30.00 29.27 -56.01
C ASP A 434 28.77 29.67 -55.19
N GLY A 435 28.77 30.86 -54.63
CA GLY A 435 27.71 31.36 -53.74
C GLY A 435 27.65 30.67 -52.39
N VAL A 436 28.54 29.75 -52.07
CA VAL A 436 28.47 28.98 -50.84
C VAL A 436 29.17 29.66 -49.72
N PHE A 437 28.53 29.70 -48.52
CA PHE A 437 29.15 30.04 -47.24
C PHE A 437 28.83 28.96 -46.21
N THR A 438 29.73 28.75 -45.25
CA THR A 438 29.60 27.65 -44.29
C THR A 438 29.87 28.10 -42.86
N PHE A 439 29.06 27.65 -41.91
CA PHE A 439 29.34 27.67 -40.49
C PHE A 439 29.49 26.24 -40.01
N GLU A 440 30.67 25.89 -39.51
CA GLU A 440 30.97 24.54 -39.02
C GLU A 440 30.99 24.46 -37.52
N ASN A 441 30.85 23.23 -36.97
CA ASN A 441 30.85 22.92 -35.54
C ASN A 441 29.82 23.72 -34.75
N LEU A 442 28.62 23.83 -35.31
CA LEU A 442 27.49 24.48 -34.63
C LEU A 442 26.83 23.49 -33.73
N PRO A 443 26.71 23.77 -32.43
CA PRO A 443 25.98 22.89 -31.54
C PRO A 443 24.48 22.93 -31.84
N TYR A 444 23.78 21.92 -31.33
CA TYR A 444 22.31 21.88 -31.38
C TYR A 444 21.73 23.21 -30.91
N GLY A 445 20.68 23.60 -31.56
CA GLY A 445 19.96 24.82 -31.21
C GLY A 445 19.49 25.56 -32.42
N ASP A 446 18.83 26.64 -32.09
CA ASP A 446 18.31 27.59 -33.07
C ASP A 446 19.35 28.71 -33.19
N TRP A 447 19.86 28.87 -34.37
CA TRP A 447 20.85 29.87 -34.72
C TRP A 447 20.24 30.88 -35.68
N LEU A 448 20.68 32.08 -35.61
CA LEU A 448 20.26 33.12 -36.53
C LEU A 448 21.43 33.40 -37.47
N ILE A 449 21.18 33.39 -38.74
CA ILE A 449 22.11 33.81 -39.77
C ILE A 449 21.53 35.08 -40.41
N LYS A 450 22.31 36.11 -40.40
CA LYS A 450 21.94 37.36 -41.06
C LYS A 450 23.06 37.81 -41.98
N GLU A 451 22.69 38.34 -43.10
CA GLU A 451 23.62 39.01 -43.96
C GLU A 451 24.06 40.31 -43.28
N LEU A 452 25.37 40.43 -43.03
CA LEU A 452 26.00 41.60 -42.39
C LEU A 452 26.39 42.66 -43.42
N GLN A 453 26.75 42.15 -44.63
CA GLN A 453 27.17 42.99 -45.71
C GLN A 453 26.73 42.29 -47.01
N PRO A 454 25.81 42.88 -47.80
CA PRO A 454 25.48 42.33 -49.09
C PRO A 454 26.67 42.39 -50.02
N ALA A 455 26.66 41.55 -51.04
CA ALA A 455 27.59 41.66 -52.14
C ALA A 455 27.31 42.91 -53.00
N ASP A 456 28.29 43.36 -53.70
CA ASP A 456 28.16 44.52 -54.58
C ASP A 456 27.02 44.37 -55.62
N GLY A 457 26.12 45.35 -55.66
CA GLY A 457 24.97 45.41 -56.54
C GLY A 457 23.66 44.78 -56.01
N TYR A 458 23.70 44.30 -54.78
CA TYR A 458 22.50 43.82 -54.10
C TYR A 458 22.02 44.78 -53.02
N LEU A 459 20.74 44.89 -52.83
CA LEU A 459 20.15 45.63 -51.71
C LEU A 459 20.44 44.88 -50.40
N SER A 460 20.59 45.64 -49.34
CA SER A 460 20.72 45.08 -47.97
C SER A 460 19.54 44.16 -47.67
N ASN A 461 19.85 42.96 -47.31
CA ASN A 461 18.87 42.00 -46.87
C ASN A 461 18.70 42.09 -45.36
N GLU A 462 17.55 42.58 -44.91
CA GLU A 462 17.24 42.66 -43.46
C GLU A 462 16.78 41.32 -42.88
N GLU A 463 16.80 40.32 -43.71
CA GLU A 463 16.34 38.98 -43.34
C GLU A 463 17.25 38.29 -42.36
N ILE A 464 16.63 37.65 -41.41
CA ILE A 464 17.27 36.78 -40.47
C ILE A 464 16.86 35.33 -40.79
N TYR A 465 17.84 34.50 -41.06
CA TYR A 465 17.65 33.11 -41.40
C TYR A 465 17.79 32.23 -40.17
N PRO A 466 16.71 31.79 -39.53
CA PRO A 466 16.77 30.82 -38.45
C PRO A 466 17.22 29.48 -39.01
N VAL A 467 18.22 28.88 -38.40
CA VAL A 467 18.68 27.53 -38.72
C VAL A 467 18.74 26.74 -37.44
N ARG A 468 18.37 25.47 -37.56
CA ARG A 468 18.35 24.56 -36.43
C ARG A 468 19.29 23.41 -36.66
N ILE A 469 20.22 23.22 -35.75
CA ILE A 469 20.99 22.00 -35.62
C ILE A 469 20.24 21.09 -34.65
N SER A 470 19.77 19.94 -35.13
CA SER A 470 18.96 18.99 -34.36
C SER A 470 19.57 17.58 -34.30
N GLU A 471 20.55 17.32 -35.19
CA GLU A 471 21.19 16.00 -35.27
C GLU A 471 22.70 16.13 -35.40
N ASN A 472 23.40 15.17 -34.83
CA ASN A 472 24.87 15.15 -34.91
C ASN A 472 25.33 14.92 -36.36
N GLY A 473 26.25 15.75 -36.82
CA GLY A 473 26.72 15.73 -38.18
C GLY A 473 25.77 16.31 -39.22
N GLN A 474 24.66 16.91 -38.76
CA GLN A 474 23.68 17.56 -39.61
C GLN A 474 24.30 18.68 -40.42
N ILE A 475 24.00 18.71 -41.71
CA ILE A 475 24.35 19.82 -42.58
C ILE A 475 23.05 20.51 -42.97
N VAL A 476 22.82 21.71 -42.45
CA VAL A 476 21.63 22.52 -42.79
C VAL A 476 21.92 23.33 -44.01
N GLY A 477 21.20 23.10 -45.09
CA GLY A 477 21.29 23.93 -46.31
C GLY A 477 20.32 25.10 -46.21
N ILE A 478 20.79 26.31 -46.52
CA ILE A 478 19.95 27.49 -46.67
C ILE A 478 20.20 28.17 -48.00
N THR A 479 19.15 28.73 -48.58
CA THR A 479 19.31 29.58 -49.77
C THR A 479 18.92 30.99 -49.35
N VAL A 480 19.85 31.92 -49.51
CA VAL A 480 19.64 33.33 -49.19
C VAL A 480 19.45 34.12 -50.50
N VAL A 481 18.31 34.73 -50.57
CA VAL A 481 17.94 35.59 -51.74
C VAL A 481 17.86 37.01 -51.32
N ASN A 482 18.22 37.94 -52.21
CA ASN A 482 18.27 39.38 -51.93
C ASN A 482 16.94 40.07 -52.00
N ASP A 483 16.01 39.61 -51.26
CA ASP A 483 14.64 40.09 -51.38
C ASP A 483 13.93 40.19 -50.03
N ARG A 484 12.76 40.78 -50.05
CA ARG A 484 11.96 40.96 -48.82
C ARG A 484 11.48 39.64 -48.25
N ILE A 485 11.56 39.54 -46.94
CA ILE A 485 11.06 38.40 -46.21
C ILE A 485 9.68 38.63 -45.65
N PRO A 486 8.88 37.64 -45.73
CA PRO A 486 7.63 37.60 -44.97
C PRO A 486 7.90 37.57 -43.47
N GLU A 487 7.14 38.36 -42.71
CA GLU A 487 7.05 38.24 -41.26
C GLU A 487 5.67 37.70 -40.88
N VAL A 488 5.64 36.80 -39.87
CA VAL A 488 4.40 36.27 -39.29
C VAL A 488 4.41 36.43 -37.78
N LYS A 489 3.27 36.83 -37.20
CA LYS A 489 3.02 36.89 -35.75
C LYS A 489 1.67 36.25 -35.48
N THR A 490 1.52 35.55 -34.37
CA THR A 490 0.32 34.76 -34.14
C THR A 490 -0.26 34.94 -32.73
N THR A 491 -1.54 34.59 -32.54
CA THR A 491 -2.24 34.71 -31.25
C THR A 491 -3.26 33.59 -31.12
N ALA A 492 -3.07 32.68 -30.19
CA ALA A 492 -3.91 31.52 -29.91
C ALA A 492 -4.92 31.78 -28.79
N ALA A 493 -6.15 31.33 -28.97
CA ALA A 493 -7.19 31.40 -27.94
C ALA A 493 -8.25 30.30 -28.14
N VAL A 494 -8.95 29.92 -27.07
CA VAL A 494 -10.19 29.12 -27.11
C VAL A 494 -11.34 30.02 -26.71
N ASP A 495 -12.23 30.32 -27.64
CA ASP A 495 -13.35 31.30 -27.47
C ASP A 495 -12.89 32.62 -26.85
N GLY A 496 -11.71 33.12 -27.28
CA GLY A 496 -11.09 34.36 -26.79
C GLY A 496 -10.44 34.23 -25.40
N LYS A 497 -10.35 33.03 -24.84
CA LYS A 497 -9.77 32.76 -23.52
C LYS A 497 -8.37 32.10 -23.63
N LYS A 498 -7.50 32.43 -22.68
CA LYS A 498 -6.16 31.88 -22.54
C LYS A 498 -6.08 30.73 -21.50
N GLU A 499 -7.19 30.40 -20.87
CA GLU A 499 -7.28 29.33 -19.88
C GLU A 499 -8.62 28.58 -20.02
N ILE A 500 -8.54 27.25 -20.03
CA ILE A 500 -9.70 26.35 -20.09
C ILE A 500 -9.59 25.27 -19.00
N CYS A 501 -10.75 24.67 -18.67
CA CYS A 501 -10.82 23.49 -17.81
C CYS A 501 -10.99 22.24 -18.67
N ALA A 502 -10.30 21.15 -18.34
CA ALA A 502 -10.30 19.87 -19.09
C ALA A 502 -11.62 19.09 -18.91
N THR A 503 -12.73 19.62 -19.41
CA THR A 503 -14.06 19.06 -19.18
C THR A 503 -14.86 18.77 -20.46
N GLU A 504 -14.38 19.19 -21.63
CA GLU A 504 -15.09 19.01 -22.91
C GLU A 504 -14.14 19.08 -24.11
N VAL A 505 -14.65 18.89 -25.30
CA VAL A 505 -13.92 19.09 -26.56
C VAL A 505 -13.82 20.57 -26.84
N PHE A 506 -12.62 21.09 -27.11
CA PHE A 506 -12.37 22.49 -27.42
C PHE A 506 -11.83 22.69 -28.85
N THR A 507 -12.11 23.86 -29.40
CA THR A 507 -11.45 24.37 -30.61
C THR A 507 -10.57 25.55 -30.23
N LEU A 508 -9.28 25.42 -30.40
CA LEU A 508 -8.28 26.46 -30.24
C LEU A 508 -8.12 27.13 -31.61
N THR A 509 -8.34 28.44 -31.67
CA THR A 509 -8.14 29.24 -32.89
C THR A 509 -6.92 30.09 -32.74
N ASP A 510 -6.00 29.97 -33.69
CA ASP A 510 -4.85 30.83 -33.81
C ASP A 510 -5.00 31.81 -34.98
N THR A 511 -4.75 33.09 -34.72
CA THR A 511 -4.80 34.17 -35.69
C THR A 511 -3.40 34.60 -36.04
N VAL A 512 -3.02 34.35 -37.28
CA VAL A 512 -1.68 34.63 -37.81
C VAL A 512 -1.70 35.93 -38.62
N SER A 513 -0.91 36.91 -38.22
CA SER A 513 -0.68 38.14 -38.97
C SER A 513 0.51 37.98 -39.91
N TYR A 514 0.39 38.40 -41.16
CA TYR A 514 1.47 38.34 -42.15
C TYR A 514 1.83 39.71 -42.74
N SER A 515 3.11 39.90 -43.08
CA SER A 515 3.62 41.09 -43.80
C SER A 515 4.58 40.68 -44.94
N HIS A 516 4.63 41.54 -45.95
CA HIS A 516 5.50 41.38 -47.13
C HIS A 516 5.21 40.16 -48.00
N LEU A 517 4.02 39.60 -47.94
CA LEU A 517 3.60 38.53 -48.85
C LEU A 517 3.32 39.11 -50.25
N ILE A 518 3.50 38.30 -51.27
CA ILE A 518 3.19 38.68 -52.63
C ILE A 518 1.68 38.50 -52.84
N PRO A 519 0.91 39.57 -53.08
CA PRO A 519 -0.54 39.46 -53.30
C PRO A 519 -0.87 38.57 -54.51
N GLY A 520 -1.97 37.82 -54.39
CA GLY A 520 -2.43 36.94 -55.45
C GLY A 520 -1.65 35.61 -55.60
N LYS A 521 -0.67 35.34 -54.73
CA LYS A 521 0.00 34.03 -54.64
C LYS A 521 -0.59 33.19 -53.49
N ALA A 522 -0.68 31.91 -53.70
CA ALA A 522 -1.17 30.99 -52.68
C ALA A 522 -0.06 30.68 -51.65
N TYR A 523 -0.42 30.68 -50.39
CA TYR A 523 0.41 30.31 -49.25
C TYR A 523 -0.26 29.21 -48.45
N VAL A 524 0.50 28.38 -47.82
CA VAL A 524 0.02 27.31 -46.92
C VAL A 524 0.56 27.59 -45.53
N LEU A 525 -0.34 27.71 -44.56
CA LEU A 525 0.00 27.85 -43.14
C LEU A 525 -0.31 26.52 -42.44
N LYS A 526 0.69 25.91 -41.84
CA LYS A 526 0.58 24.66 -41.07
C LYS A 526 0.80 24.96 -39.61
N GLY A 527 -0.09 24.47 -38.78
CA GLY A 527 -0.01 24.57 -37.33
C GLY A 527 0.13 23.22 -36.63
N THR A 528 0.89 23.20 -35.53
CA THR A 528 1.03 22.03 -34.63
C THR A 528 0.78 22.47 -33.20
N LEU A 529 -0.06 21.74 -32.50
CA LEU A 529 -0.31 21.99 -31.08
C LEU A 529 0.76 21.30 -30.25
N MET A 530 1.41 22.03 -29.36
CA MET A 530 2.50 21.57 -28.50
C MET A 530 2.08 21.56 -27.04
N ASP A 531 2.53 20.59 -26.29
CA ASP A 531 2.41 20.57 -24.82
C ASP A 531 3.67 21.24 -24.22
N LYS A 532 3.48 22.39 -23.60
CA LYS A 532 4.57 23.18 -23.00
C LYS A 532 5.31 22.45 -21.89
N ASN A 533 4.61 21.61 -21.12
CA ASN A 533 5.22 20.89 -20.00
C ASN A 533 6.19 19.80 -20.46
N THR A 534 5.90 19.16 -21.59
CA THR A 534 6.73 18.08 -22.15
C THR A 534 7.68 18.54 -23.23
N GLY A 535 7.43 19.70 -23.81
CA GLY A 535 8.15 20.22 -24.99
C GLY A 535 7.90 19.39 -26.27
N LYS A 536 6.86 18.57 -26.31
CA LYS A 536 6.51 17.68 -27.43
C LYS A 536 5.19 18.10 -28.07
N ALA A 537 4.96 17.62 -29.29
CA ALA A 537 3.67 17.78 -29.93
C ALA A 537 2.57 17.12 -29.07
N PHE A 538 1.49 17.84 -28.87
CA PHE A 538 0.32 17.34 -28.19
C PHE A 538 -0.34 16.25 -29.03
N THR A 539 -0.65 15.13 -28.41
CA THR A 539 -1.28 14.00 -29.09
C THR A 539 -2.63 13.66 -28.49
N GLU A 540 -3.59 13.34 -29.34
CA GLU A 540 -4.86 12.77 -28.98
C GLU A 540 -4.97 11.37 -29.58
N ASN A 541 -5.22 10.36 -28.74
CA ASN A 541 -5.29 8.95 -29.15
C ASN A 541 -4.05 8.45 -29.94
N GLY A 542 -2.88 9.06 -29.68
CA GLY A 542 -1.62 8.70 -30.31
C GLY A 542 -1.33 9.47 -31.60
N GLU A 543 -2.24 10.31 -32.09
CA GLU A 543 -2.08 11.17 -33.26
C GLU A 543 -1.73 12.60 -32.85
N VAL A 544 -0.81 13.25 -33.57
CA VAL A 544 -0.43 14.64 -33.33
C VAL A 544 -1.58 15.56 -33.79
N VAL A 545 -1.95 16.51 -32.92
CA VAL A 545 -2.97 17.51 -33.24
C VAL A 545 -2.34 18.60 -34.13
N THR A 546 -2.71 18.60 -35.39
CA THR A 546 -2.25 19.57 -36.41
C THR A 546 -3.42 20.24 -37.15
N ALA A 547 -3.16 21.38 -37.75
CA ALA A 547 -4.12 22.07 -38.64
C ALA A 547 -3.40 22.75 -39.80
N GLU A 548 -4.11 22.95 -40.91
CA GLU A 548 -3.56 23.58 -42.11
C GLU A 548 -4.61 24.54 -42.72
N THR A 549 -4.15 25.74 -43.16
CA THR A 549 -4.95 26.71 -43.87
C THR A 549 -4.24 27.17 -45.15
N VAL A 550 -4.91 27.07 -46.30
CA VAL A 550 -4.42 27.61 -47.58
C VAL A 550 -5.11 28.94 -47.83
N PHE A 551 -4.33 29.98 -48.11
CA PHE A 551 -4.87 31.33 -48.35
C PHE A 551 -4.11 32.06 -49.45
N THR A 552 -4.78 33.06 -50.03
CA THR A 552 -4.20 33.96 -51.02
C THR A 552 -4.36 35.38 -50.51
N PRO A 553 -3.28 36.05 -50.11
CA PRO A 553 -3.37 37.40 -49.59
C PRO A 553 -3.81 38.39 -50.68
N GLU A 554 -4.72 39.30 -50.35
CA GLU A 554 -5.10 40.40 -51.23
C GLU A 554 -4.17 41.60 -51.09
N THR A 555 -3.52 41.72 -49.96
CA THR A 555 -2.58 42.79 -49.63
C THR A 555 -1.30 42.18 -49.06
N PRO A 556 -0.14 42.88 -49.13
CA PRO A 556 1.14 42.40 -48.59
C PRO A 556 1.08 42.08 -47.07
N ASN A 557 0.17 42.74 -46.34
CA ASN A 557 -0.02 42.57 -44.88
C ASN A 557 -1.48 42.20 -44.62
N GLY A 558 -1.72 41.27 -43.69
CA GLY A 558 -3.06 40.85 -43.34
C GLY A 558 -3.08 39.81 -42.26
N THR A 559 -4.21 39.11 -42.11
CA THR A 559 -4.38 38.04 -41.12
C THR A 559 -5.06 36.81 -41.74
N VAL A 560 -4.71 35.65 -41.21
CA VAL A 560 -5.35 34.34 -41.53
C VAL A 560 -5.51 33.56 -40.23
N THR A 561 -6.51 32.67 -40.17
CA THR A 561 -6.75 31.87 -38.96
C THR A 561 -6.50 30.39 -39.19
N VAL A 562 -5.98 29.71 -38.17
CA VAL A 562 -5.82 28.25 -38.07
C VAL A 562 -6.56 27.75 -36.82
N SER A 563 -7.23 26.59 -36.92
CA SER A 563 -8.05 26.07 -35.81
C SER A 563 -7.73 24.61 -35.51
N PHE A 564 -7.55 24.31 -34.23
CA PHE A 564 -7.23 22.98 -33.70
C PHE A 564 -8.37 22.51 -32.79
N THR A 565 -8.88 21.29 -33.01
CA THR A 565 -9.94 20.72 -32.15
C THR A 565 -9.36 19.51 -31.39
N PHE A 566 -9.59 19.46 -30.09
CA PHE A 566 -9.11 18.38 -29.24
C PHE A 566 -10.02 18.12 -28.03
N ASP A 567 -9.99 16.88 -27.51
CA ASP A 567 -10.73 16.47 -26.31
C ASP A 567 -9.88 16.69 -25.05
N SER A 568 -10.14 17.78 -24.34
CA SER A 568 -9.39 18.12 -23.14
C SER A 568 -9.59 17.14 -21.98
N ARG A 569 -10.67 16.33 -21.97
CA ARG A 569 -10.98 15.34 -20.93
C ARG A 569 -9.92 14.23 -20.87
N LEU A 570 -9.15 14.04 -21.92
CA LEU A 570 -8.03 13.09 -21.99
C LEU A 570 -6.78 13.61 -21.28
N ILE A 571 -6.72 14.91 -20.98
CA ILE A 571 -5.61 15.53 -20.24
C ILE A 571 -5.79 15.23 -18.75
N LYS A 572 -4.79 14.56 -18.15
CA LYS A 572 -4.86 14.10 -16.76
C LYS A 572 -4.07 14.97 -15.77
N GLU A 573 -3.22 15.84 -16.27
CA GLU A 573 -2.45 16.80 -15.47
C GLU A 573 -2.57 18.20 -16.06
N ASN A 574 -2.44 19.20 -15.21
CA ASN A 574 -2.43 20.59 -15.68
C ASN A 574 -1.29 20.78 -16.68
N THR A 575 -1.63 21.31 -17.85
CA THR A 575 -0.65 21.60 -18.89
C THR A 575 -0.91 22.95 -19.55
N SER A 576 -0.01 23.37 -20.40
CA SER A 576 -0.17 24.53 -21.27
C SER A 576 0.05 24.10 -22.71
N LEU A 577 -0.90 24.40 -23.57
CA LEU A 577 -0.83 24.13 -25.00
C LEU A 577 -0.32 25.34 -25.74
N VAL A 578 0.65 25.14 -26.61
CA VAL A 578 1.26 26.18 -27.42
C VAL A 578 1.11 25.81 -28.88
N VAL A 579 0.72 26.78 -29.71
CA VAL A 579 0.57 26.56 -31.16
C VAL A 579 1.86 26.94 -31.85
N PHE A 580 2.37 26.06 -32.71
CA PHE A 580 3.48 26.32 -33.61
C PHE A 580 3.01 26.39 -35.04
N GLU A 581 3.37 27.44 -35.79
CA GLU A 581 2.99 27.62 -37.19
C GLU A 581 4.18 27.71 -38.12
N THR A 582 3.96 27.18 -39.32
CA THR A 582 4.93 27.29 -40.41
C THR A 582 4.22 27.77 -41.69
N LEU A 583 4.69 28.89 -42.26
CA LEU A 583 4.19 29.46 -43.51
C LEU A 583 4.99 28.93 -44.70
N TYR A 584 4.30 28.38 -45.67
CA TYR A 584 4.89 27.84 -46.91
C TYR A 584 4.41 28.56 -48.15
N LYS A 585 5.29 28.61 -49.15
CA LYS A 585 4.94 28.98 -50.52
C LYS A 585 5.61 28.03 -51.50
N ASP A 586 4.87 27.44 -52.43
CA ASP A 586 5.36 26.48 -53.42
C ASP A 586 6.12 25.32 -52.78
N GLY A 587 5.70 24.88 -51.63
CA GLY A 587 6.35 23.81 -50.83
C GLY A 587 7.62 24.26 -50.07
N LYS A 588 8.00 25.52 -50.17
CA LYS A 588 9.14 26.10 -49.43
C LYS A 588 8.64 26.89 -48.21
N GLU A 589 9.31 26.64 -47.09
CA GLU A 589 9.09 27.37 -45.86
C GLU A 589 9.61 28.82 -46.02
N LEU A 590 8.76 29.79 -45.65
CA LEU A 590 9.10 31.22 -45.69
C LEU A 590 9.28 31.82 -44.29
N ALA A 591 8.46 31.38 -43.33
CA ALA A 591 8.54 31.81 -41.95
C ALA A 591 8.00 30.72 -41.02
N VAL A 592 8.54 30.60 -39.83
CA VAL A 592 8.12 29.67 -38.77
C VAL A 592 7.90 30.46 -37.50
N HIS A 593 6.86 30.11 -36.76
CA HIS A 593 6.69 30.52 -35.37
C HIS A 593 6.55 29.30 -34.50
N ALA A 594 7.60 28.99 -33.69
CA ALA A 594 7.72 27.78 -32.89
C ALA A 594 8.40 28.11 -31.56
N ASP A 595 7.83 29.11 -30.85
CA ASP A 595 8.31 29.47 -29.52
C ASP A 595 7.42 28.85 -28.45
N ILE A 596 7.93 27.83 -27.76
CA ILE A 596 7.20 27.13 -26.69
C ILE A 596 6.93 28.04 -25.47
N GLU A 597 7.64 29.14 -25.37
CA GLU A 597 7.50 30.10 -24.26
C GLU A 597 6.57 31.27 -24.61
N ASP A 598 6.10 31.37 -25.87
CA ASP A 598 5.23 32.45 -26.30
C ASP A 598 3.87 32.41 -25.56
N GLU A 599 3.64 33.41 -24.70
CA GLU A 599 2.39 33.58 -23.92
C GLU A 599 1.21 33.89 -24.83
N ASP A 600 1.44 34.56 -25.98
CA ASP A 600 0.38 34.87 -26.96
C ASP A 600 -0.08 33.63 -27.72
N GLN A 601 0.70 32.58 -27.77
CA GLN A 601 0.32 31.27 -28.32
C GLN A 601 -0.10 30.26 -27.27
N THR A 602 0.01 30.62 -25.99
CA THR A 602 -0.22 29.70 -24.91
C THR A 602 -1.69 29.73 -24.44
N VAL A 603 -2.30 28.57 -24.37
CA VAL A 603 -3.59 28.32 -23.70
C VAL A 603 -3.37 27.34 -22.57
N LYS A 604 -3.66 27.76 -21.34
CA LYS A 604 -3.52 26.94 -20.13
C LYS A 604 -4.71 25.99 -20.01
N VAL A 605 -4.41 24.72 -19.74
CA VAL A 605 -5.40 23.67 -19.49
C VAL A 605 -5.29 23.22 -18.04
N THR A 606 -6.35 23.41 -17.29
CA THR A 606 -6.42 22.96 -15.90
C THR A 606 -7.35 21.75 -15.83
N VAL A 607 -6.92 20.73 -15.10
CA VAL A 607 -7.73 19.51 -14.92
C VAL A 607 -8.67 19.64 -13.72
N PRO A 608 -9.85 19.07 -13.83
CA PRO A 608 -10.74 18.91 -12.70
C PRO A 608 -10.07 18.15 -11.56
N LYS A 609 -10.45 18.47 -10.36
CA LYS A 609 -10.03 17.74 -9.15
C LYS A 609 -11.23 17.50 -8.27
N ILE A 610 -11.24 16.35 -7.64
CA ILE A 610 -12.19 16.07 -6.56
C ILE A 610 -11.42 15.70 -5.29
N GLY A 611 -11.99 16.05 -4.16
CA GLY A 611 -11.57 15.63 -2.85
C GLY A 611 -12.81 15.35 -2.03
N THR A 612 -12.79 14.38 -1.17
CA THR A 612 -14.01 13.88 -0.57
C THR A 612 -13.89 13.67 0.94
N LYS A 613 -15.03 13.62 1.62
CA LYS A 613 -15.10 13.38 3.06
C LYS A 613 -16.36 12.60 3.41
N ALA A 614 -16.17 11.34 3.74
CA ALA A 614 -17.26 10.46 4.12
C ALA A 614 -17.63 10.56 5.61
N THR A 615 -18.92 10.45 5.89
CA THR A 615 -19.48 10.34 7.24
C THR A 615 -20.64 9.34 7.25
N VAL A 616 -20.94 8.80 8.41
CA VAL A 616 -22.13 8.01 8.68
C VAL A 616 -22.88 8.64 9.82
N ASN A 617 -24.10 9.15 9.57
CA ASN A 617 -24.88 9.97 10.52
C ASN A 617 -24.11 11.21 11.05
N GLY A 618 -23.26 11.82 10.20
CA GLY A 618 -22.42 12.97 10.57
C GLY A 618 -21.14 12.63 11.33
N GLU A 619 -20.90 11.37 11.67
CA GLU A 619 -19.74 10.87 12.42
C GLU A 619 -18.86 9.98 11.57
N LYS A 620 -17.67 9.61 12.09
CA LYS A 620 -16.74 8.68 11.43
C LYS A 620 -16.98 7.20 11.76
N SER A 621 -17.93 6.94 12.65
CA SER A 621 -18.29 5.57 13.03
C SER A 621 -19.75 5.44 13.38
N ALA A 622 -20.34 4.28 13.15
CA ALA A 622 -21.69 3.96 13.56
C ALA A 622 -21.83 2.48 13.91
N THR A 623 -22.87 2.19 14.72
CA THR A 623 -23.29 0.81 14.94
C THR A 623 -24.13 0.35 13.75
N ALA A 624 -23.71 -0.74 13.11
CA ALA A 624 -24.33 -1.30 11.92
C ALA A 624 -25.64 -2.03 12.28
N LYS A 625 -26.74 -1.30 12.30
CA LYS A 625 -28.07 -1.84 12.65
C LYS A 625 -29.15 -1.23 11.75
N GLY A 626 -29.82 -2.06 10.98
CA GLY A 626 -30.82 -1.62 10.01
C GLY A 626 -30.16 -0.90 8.83
N ASP A 627 -30.89 -0.04 8.18
CA ASP A 627 -30.35 0.72 7.05
C ASP A 627 -29.29 1.73 7.53
N ILE A 628 -28.11 1.63 6.94
CA ILE A 628 -26.98 2.55 7.11
C ILE A 628 -26.90 3.43 5.87
N THR A 629 -26.75 4.72 6.10
CA THR A 629 -26.44 5.66 5.01
C THR A 629 -25.09 6.31 5.31
N ILE A 630 -24.16 6.09 4.40
CA ILE A 630 -22.89 6.82 4.34
C ILE A 630 -23.10 8.01 3.40
N GLU A 631 -22.83 9.20 3.92
CA GLU A 631 -22.84 10.42 3.13
C GLU A 631 -21.40 10.83 2.85
N ASP A 632 -21.06 10.93 1.58
CA ASP A 632 -19.79 11.47 1.15
C ASP A 632 -19.94 12.83 0.51
N THR A 633 -19.27 13.80 1.08
CA THR A 633 -19.21 15.16 0.54
C THR A 633 -18.03 15.27 -0.39
N VAL A 634 -18.31 15.30 -1.68
CA VAL A 634 -17.34 15.46 -2.75
C VAL A 634 -17.16 16.93 -3.06
N SER A 635 -16.04 17.49 -2.70
CA SER A 635 -15.62 18.82 -3.15
C SER A 635 -15.00 18.72 -4.54
N TYR A 636 -15.40 19.60 -5.43
CA TYR A 636 -14.85 19.66 -6.78
C TYR A 636 -14.20 21.02 -7.07
N LYS A 637 -13.19 21.00 -7.93
CA LYS A 637 -12.48 22.18 -8.42
C LYS A 637 -12.31 22.13 -9.92
N ASN A 638 -12.24 23.32 -10.53
CA ASN A 638 -12.00 23.50 -11.95
C ASN A 638 -13.09 22.88 -12.85
N LEU A 639 -14.35 22.96 -12.47
CA LEU A 639 -15.43 22.56 -13.35
C LEU A 639 -15.93 23.73 -14.21
N THR A 640 -16.42 23.41 -15.41
CA THR A 640 -17.08 24.40 -16.28
C THR A 640 -18.50 24.65 -15.78
N VAL A 641 -18.79 25.91 -15.46
CA VAL A 641 -20.11 26.33 -14.94
C VAL A 641 -21.20 26.10 -16.00
N GLY A 642 -22.36 25.64 -15.56
CA GLY A 642 -23.53 25.37 -16.40
C GLY A 642 -23.48 24.03 -17.14
N LYS A 643 -22.47 23.23 -16.94
CA LYS A 643 -22.32 21.89 -17.51
C LYS A 643 -22.71 20.80 -16.53
N GLU A 644 -23.18 19.68 -17.06
CA GLU A 644 -23.62 18.52 -16.28
C GLU A 644 -22.44 17.56 -16.05
N TYR A 645 -22.35 17.05 -14.85
CA TYR A 645 -21.33 16.09 -14.41
C TYR A 645 -21.98 14.95 -13.62
N THR A 646 -21.35 13.79 -13.65
CA THR A 646 -21.77 12.63 -12.83
C THR A 646 -20.64 12.20 -11.93
N VAL A 647 -20.89 12.18 -10.62
CA VAL A 647 -20.01 11.54 -9.65
C VAL A 647 -20.52 10.11 -9.43
N LYS A 648 -19.66 9.13 -9.62
CA LYS A 648 -19.92 7.74 -9.29
C LYS A 648 -19.04 7.34 -8.11
N GLY A 649 -19.68 6.84 -7.09
CA GLY A 649 -19.01 6.39 -5.89
C GLY A 649 -19.18 4.87 -5.66
N ILE A 650 -18.18 4.26 -5.05
CA ILE A 650 -18.18 2.87 -4.62
C ILE A 650 -17.61 2.75 -3.20
N LEU A 651 -18.23 1.93 -2.39
CA LEU A 651 -17.71 1.61 -1.07
C LEU A 651 -16.68 0.50 -1.16
N MET A 652 -15.53 0.70 -0.50
CA MET A 652 -14.41 -0.24 -0.44
C MET A 652 -14.21 -0.74 0.99
N ASP A 653 -13.99 -2.02 1.16
CA ASP A 653 -13.54 -2.58 2.43
C ASP A 653 -12.04 -2.32 2.60
N LYS A 654 -11.66 -1.50 3.57
CA LYS A 654 -10.29 -1.08 3.80
C LYS A 654 -9.33 -2.25 4.05
N ALA A 655 -9.79 -3.25 4.78
CA ALA A 655 -8.96 -4.40 5.14
C ALA A 655 -8.63 -5.31 3.96
N THR A 656 -9.51 -5.34 2.95
CA THR A 656 -9.34 -6.22 1.79
C THR A 656 -8.91 -5.50 0.52
N GLY A 657 -9.09 -4.17 0.49
CA GLY A 657 -8.87 -3.36 -0.71
C GLY A 657 -9.82 -3.69 -1.86
N LYS A 658 -10.96 -4.33 -1.57
CA LYS A 658 -11.96 -4.74 -2.56
C LYS A 658 -13.28 -3.99 -2.33
N PRO A 659 -14.18 -3.96 -3.33
CA PRO A 659 -15.52 -3.43 -3.13
C PRO A 659 -16.21 -4.06 -1.93
N PHE A 660 -16.83 -3.20 -1.10
CA PHE A 660 -17.62 -3.64 0.03
C PHE A 660 -18.94 -4.23 -0.49
N LEU A 661 -19.22 -5.47 -0.09
CA LEU A 661 -20.37 -6.20 -0.59
C LEU A 661 -21.47 -6.31 0.47
N VAL A 662 -22.68 -5.99 0.07
CA VAL A 662 -23.91 -6.24 0.82
C VAL A 662 -24.76 -7.25 0.07
N ASN A 663 -25.00 -8.41 0.66
CA ASN A 663 -25.70 -9.51 -0.01
C ASN A 663 -25.05 -9.92 -1.35
N GLY A 664 -23.71 -9.85 -1.44
CA GLY A 664 -22.97 -10.24 -2.64
C GLY A 664 -22.96 -9.20 -3.76
N LYS A 665 -23.51 -8.00 -3.53
CA LYS A 665 -23.48 -6.89 -4.49
C LYS A 665 -22.65 -5.73 -3.95
N GLU A 666 -21.95 -5.08 -4.84
CA GLU A 666 -21.21 -3.85 -4.54
C GLU A 666 -22.18 -2.74 -4.14
N VAL A 667 -21.78 -1.93 -3.19
CA VAL A 667 -22.53 -0.73 -2.79
C VAL A 667 -21.97 0.44 -3.57
N ILE A 668 -22.70 0.82 -4.60
CA ILE A 668 -22.37 1.93 -5.49
C ILE A 668 -23.46 2.99 -5.43
N SER A 669 -23.10 4.21 -5.70
CA SER A 669 -24.02 5.34 -5.85
C SER A 669 -23.54 6.28 -6.94
N GLU A 670 -24.45 6.95 -7.57
CA GLU A 670 -24.10 8.02 -8.52
C GLU A 670 -25.01 9.23 -8.34
N VAL A 671 -24.45 10.39 -8.57
CA VAL A 671 -25.16 11.67 -8.55
C VAL A 671 -24.78 12.47 -9.79
N THR A 672 -25.80 12.87 -10.53
CA THR A 672 -25.63 13.79 -11.66
C THR A 672 -26.03 15.19 -11.20
N PHE A 673 -25.22 16.19 -11.51
CA PHE A 673 -25.44 17.58 -11.13
C PHE A 673 -24.93 18.55 -12.19
N THR A 674 -25.47 19.74 -12.19
CA THR A 674 -24.97 20.85 -13.02
C THR A 674 -24.10 21.75 -12.14
N ALA A 675 -22.85 21.99 -12.55
CA ALA A 675 -21.95 22.85 -11.79
C ALA A 675 -22.42 24.31 -11.83
N GLU A 676 -22.89 24.85 -10.71
CA GLU A 676 -23.28 26.25 -10.58
C GLU A 676 -22.10 27.21 -10.43
N LYS A 677 -20.96 26.68 -9.96
CA LYS A 677 -19.70 27.40 -9.75
C LYS A 677 -18.52 26.54 -10.21
N LYS A 678 -17.39 27.20 -10.50
CA LYS A 678 -16.13 26.52 -10.87
C LYS A 678 -15.66 25.53 -9.81
N ASP A 679 -15.84 25.90 -8.53
CA ASP A 679 -15.51 25.10 -7.35
C ASP A 679 -16.75 24.98 -6.46
N GLY A 680 -17.01 23.80 -5.95
CA GLY A 680 -18.19 23.54 -5.13
C GLY A 680 -18.17 22.16 -4.48
N GLU A 681 -19.33 21.75 -4.01
CA GLU A 681 -19.48 20.47 -3.32
C GLU A 681 -20.79 19.78 -3.77
N ILE A 682 -20.77 18.46 -3.77
CA ILE A 682 -21.94 17.60 -3.98
C ILE A 682 -21.88 16.44 -2.99
N THR A 683 -23.03 15.95 -2.57
CA THR A 683 -23.11 14.81 -1.64
C THR A 683 -23.54 13.55 -2.39
N VAL A 684 -22.76 12.50 -2.28
CA VAL A 684 -23.10 11.15 -2.72
C VAL A 684 -23.57 10.34 -1.52
N ARG A 685 -24.67 9.60 -1.64
CA ARG A 685 -25.27 8.83 -0.56
C ARG A 685 -25.31 7.36 -0.89
N PHE A 686 -24.78 6.55 0.03
CA PHE A 686 -24.77 5.10 -0.08
C PHE A 686 -25.66 4.53 1.02
N THR A 687 -26.78 3.94 0.65
CA THR A 687 -27.69 3.33 1.63
C THR A 687 -27.72 1.82 1.46
N PHE A 688 -27.50 1.10 2.54
CA PHE A 688 -27.48 -0.36 2.54
C PHE A 688 -27.87 -0.93 3.90
N ASP A 689 -28.25 -2.21 3.91
CA ASP A 689 -28.59 -2.92 5.15
C ASP A 689 -27.34 -3.22 5.97
N GLY A 690 -27.14 -2.47 7.04
CA GLY A 690 -26.01 -2.64 7.95
C GLY A 690 -26.04 -3.92 8.77
N SER A 691 -27.19 -4.60 8.84
CA SER A 691 -27.30 -5.87 9.57
C SER A 691 -26.39 -6.99 8.98
N THR A 692 -25.92 -6.79 7.76
CA THR A 692 -24.96 -7.68 7.08
C THR A 692 -23.53 -7.54 7.60
N VAL A 693 -23.21 -6.47 8.33
CA VAL A 693 -21.90 -6.22 8.92
C VAL A 693 -21.76 -7.01 10.21
N THR A 694 -21.06 -8.13 10.16
CA THR A 694 -20.91 -9.07 11.28
C THR A 694 -19.66 -8.85 12.13
N LYS A 695 -18.74 -8.03 11.68
CA LYS A 695 -17.49 -7.62 12.36
C LYS A 695 -17.27 -6.13 12.16
N GLN A 696 -16.45 -5.54 13.03
CA GLN A 696 -16.02 -4.16 12.79
C GLN A 696 -15.36 -4.06 11.41
N THR A 697 -15.84 -3.14 10.60
CA THR A 697 -15.40 -2.94 9.22
C THR A 697 -15.15 -1.48 8.96
N ASP A 698 -13.97 -1.18 8.48
CA ASP A 698 -13.62 0.15 7.98
C ASP A 698 -13.92 0.20 6.48
N ILE A 699 -14.78 1.14 6.11
CA ILE A 699 -15.22 1.35 4.74
C ILE A 699 -14.61 2.65 4.24
N VAL A 700 -13.99 2.61 3.06
CA VAL A 700 -13.46 3.78 2.38
C VAL A 700 -14.31 4.05 1.15
N VAL A 701 -14.66 5.30 0.92
CA VAL A 701 -15.43 5.69 -0.25
C VAL A 701 -14.48 6.11 -1.37
N PHE A 702 -14.64 5.56 -2.55
CA PHE A 702 -13.91 5.97 -3.74
C PHE A 702 -14.88 6.66 -4.71
N GLU A 703 -14.49 7.79 -5.25
CA GLU A 703 -15.29 8.54 -6.22
C GLU A 703 -14.54 8.79 -7.52
N THR A 704 -15.33 8.78 -8.57
CA THR A 704 -14.90 9.16 -9.91
C THR A 704 -15.88 10.16 -10.52
N LEU A 705 -15.35 11.22 -11.03
CA LEU A 705 -16.11 12.29 -11.70
C LEU A 705 -16.07 12.08 -13.22
N TYR A 706 -17.23 12.10 -13.81
CA TYR A 706 -17.43 11.94 -15.25
C TYR A 706 -18.05 13.17 -15.90
N ARG A 707 -17.66 13.38 -17.14
CA ARG A 707 -18.29 14.34 -18.05
C ARG A 707 -18.57 13.66 -19.40
N ASP A 708 -19.83 13.61 -19.84
CA ASP A 708 -20.28 12.91 -21.05
C ASP A 708 -19.75 11.46 -21.14
N GLY A 709 -19.74 10.74 -20.00
CA GLY A 709 -19.27 9.36 -19.89
C GLY A 709 -17.73 9.19 -19.83
N VAL A 710 -16.97 10.26 -19.95
CA VAL A 710 -15.50 10.24 -19.83
C VAL A 710 -15.09 10.59 -18.39
N GLU A 711 -14.21 9.81 -17.82
CA GLU A 711 -13.61 10.08 -16.51
C GLU A 711 -12.67 11.29 -16.61
N ILE A 712 -12.93 12.29 -15.76
CA ILE A 712 -12.13 13.52 -15.72
C ILE A 712 -11.37 13.74 -14.42
N ALA A 713 -11.79 13.12 -13.33
CA ALA A 713 -11.07 13.11 -12.06
C ALA A 713 -11.51 11.91 -11.21
N ALA A 714 -10.62 11.41 -10.36
CA ALA A 714 -10.94 10.39 -9.39
C ALA A 714 -10.27 10.69 -8.04
N HIS A 715 -10.90 10.22 -6.98
CA HIS A 715 -10.31 10.17 -5.63
C HIS A 715 -10.52 8.78 -5.07
N ALA A 716 -9.45 7.98 -5.06
CA ALA A 716 -9.48 6.55 -4.76
C ALA A 716 -8.25 6.15 -3.93
N ASP A 717 -8.10 6.76 -2.74
CA ASP A 717 -7.04 6.46 -1.80
C ASP A 717 -7.58 5.61 -0.64
N ILE A 718 -7.20 4.34 -0.60
CA ILE A 718 -7.65 3.39 0.42
C ILE A 718 -7.16 3.74 1.84
N GLU A 719 -6.11 4.56 1.95
CA GLU A 719 -5.56 5.00 3.23
C GLU A 719 -6.11 6.35 3.70
N ASP A 720 -6.91 7.01 2.87
CA ASP A 720 -7.49 8.31 3.25
C ASP A 720 -8.43 8.20 4.44
N GLY A 721 -8.00 8.73 5.60
CA GLY A 721 -8.82 8.81 6.82
C GLY A 721 -10.04 9.74 6.67
N GLY A 722 -9.97 10.72 5.75
CA GLY A 722 -11.08 11.60 5.39
C GLY A 722 -12.25 10.86 4.74
N GLN A 723 -11.96 9.78 4.03
CA GLN A 723 -12.95 8.93 3.34
C GLN A 723 -13.32 7.67 4.12
N THR A 724 -12.65 7.40 5.22
CA THR A 724 -12.88 6.19 6.01
C THR A 724 -14.00 6.40 7.02
N VAL A 725 -14.95 5.48 7.09
CA VAL A 725 -15.95 5.34 8.14
C VAL A 725 -15.91 3.94 8.72
N THR A 726 -16.05 3.82 10.02
CA THR A 726 -16.02 2.54 10.74
C THR A 726 -17.43 2.09 11.12
N LEU A 727 -17.80 0.90 10.69
CA LEU A 727 -19.04 0.26 11.09
C LEU A 727 -18.77 -0.85 12.11
N THR A 728 -19.45 -0.81 13.23
CA THR A 728 -19.34 -1.83 14.28
C THR A 728 -20.66 -2.58 14.40
N PRO A 729 -20.65 -3.92 14.41
CA PRO A 729 -21.88 -4.68 14.63
C PRO A 729 -22.46 -4.38 16.01
N PRO A 730 -23.79 -4.45 16.18
CA PRO A 730 -24.40 -4.29 17.48
C PRO A 730 -23.91 -5.36 18.46
N ALA A 731 -23.59 -4.96 19.67
CA ALA A 731 -23.20 -5.91 20.71
C ALA A 731 -24.29 -6.97 20.91
N PRO A 732 -23.94 -8.25 21.03
CA PRO A 732 -24.94 -9.28 21.33
C PRO A 732 -25.63 -8.97 22.67
N PRO A 733 -26.92 -9.29 22.81
CA PRO A 733 -27.63 -9.06 24.05
C PRO A 733 -26.99 -9.88 25.17
N VAL A 734 -26.50 -9.22 26.19
CA VAL A 734 -25.96 -9.85 27.41
C VAL A 734 -27.14 -10.46 28.20
N PRO A 735 -27.05 -11.73 28.60
CA PRO A 735 -28.04 -12.25 29.57
C PRO A 735 -27.92 -11.50 30.88
N GLN A 736 -29.03 -11.00 31.35
CA GLN A 736 -29.11 -10.40 32.68
C GLN A 736 -28.90 -11.47 33.75
N THR A 737 -27.70 -11.54 34.31
CA THR A 737 -27.50 -12.12 35.65
C THR A 737 -27.31 -10.97 36.60
N GLY A 738 -28.26 -10.81 37.49
CA GLY A 738 -28.19 -9.77 38.52
C GLY A 738 -27.04 -10.06 39.47
N ASP A 739 -26.17 -9.12 39.60
CA ASP A 739 -25.39 -8.92 40.82
C ASP A 739 -25.27 -7.42 41.10
N ASN A 740 -25.77 -7.07 42.28
CA ASN A 740 -25.72 -5.72 42.84
C ASN A 740 -24.33 -5.48 43.43
N SER A 741 -23.38 -4.99 42.65
CA SER A 741 -22.15 -4.45 43.20
C SER A 741 -21.77 -3.12 42.55
N ASN A 742 -22.09 -2.09 43.31
CA ASN A 742 -21.51 -0.74 43.26
C ASN A 742 -20.95 -0.19 41.94
N LEU A 743 -21.86 0.18 41.03
CA LEU A 743 -21.53 0.92 39.79
C LEU A 743 -20.92 2.31 40.09
N GLY A 744 -21.10 2.83 41.27
CA GLY A 744 -20.58 4.15 41.68
C GLY A 744 -19.06 4.25 41.79
N PHE A 745 -18.40 3.13 42.05
CA PHE A 745 -16.92 3.13 42.23
C PHE A 745 -16.17 3.17 40.87
N TRP A 746 -16.74 2.54 39.82
CA TRP A 746 -16.10 2.48 38.49
C TRP A 746 -16.33 3.72 37.64
N ILE A 747 -17.44 4.44 37.88
CA ILE A 747 -17.69 5.73 37.18
C ILE A 747 -16.73 6.81 37.67
N GLY A 748 -16.34 6.77 38.95
CA GLY A 748 -15.35 7.69 39.53
C GLY A 748 -13.94 7.50 38.95
N LEU A 749 -13.53 6.24 38.63
CA LEU A 749 -12.22 5.95 38.05
C LEU A 749 -12.15 6.31 36.55
N GLY A 750 -13.26 6.19 35.83
CA GLY A 750 -13.34 6.59 34.42
C GLY A 750 -13.23 8.11 34.22
N ALA A 751 -13.81 8.87 35.12
CA ALA A 751 -13.76 10.33 35.08
C ALA A 751 -12.36 10.90 35.36
N VAL A 752 -11.57 10.21 36.20
CA VAL A 752 -10.17 10.61 36.49
C VAL A 752 -9.25 10.31 35.32
N ALA A 753 -9.49 9.20 34.62
CA ALA A 753 -8.70 8.82 33.41
C ALA A 753 -8.96 9.78 32.21
N LEU A 754 -10.24 10.22 32.04
CA LEU A 754 -10.58 11.19 30.98
C LEU A 754 -10.04 12.60 31.28
N GLY A 755 -10.05 13.00 32.58
CA GLY A 755 -9.46 14.28 33.00
C GLY A 755 -7.94 14.34 32.78
N GLY A 756 -7.22 13.21 32.99
CA GLY A 756 -5.79 13.10 32.74
C GLY A 756 -5.44 13.21 31.25
N LEU A 757 -6.25 12.61 30.37
CA LEU A 757 -6.01 12.66 28.92
C LEU A 757 -6.20 14.05 28.33
N VAL A 758 -7.20 14.79 28.81
CA VAL A 758 -7.45 16.20 28.41
C VAL A 758 -6.33 17.12 28.86
N ALA A 759 -5.78 16.88 30.05
CA ALA A 759 -4.65 17.67 30.58
C ALA A 759 -3.36 17.45 29.76
N VAL A 760 -3.09 16.22 29.31
CA VAL A 760 -1.94 15.90 28.47
C VAL A 760 -2.06 16.51 27.07
N ILE A 761 -3.28 16.55 26.50
CA ILE A 761 -3.55 17.17 25.21
C ILE A 761 -3.38 18.70 25.29
N ILE A 762 -3.85 19.32 26.36
CA ILE A 762 -3.72 20.78 26.56
C ILE A 762 -2.25 21.18 26.75
N ILE A 763 -1.45 20.39 27.47
CA ILE A 763 -0.01 20.63 27.65
C ILE A 763 0.75 20.46 26.32
N ARG A 764 0.39 19.47 25.48
CA ARG A 764 1.05 19.29 24.16
C ARG A 764 0.69 20.37 23.12
N VAL A 765 -0.50 20.93 23.21
CA VAL A 765 -0.92 22.03 22.33
C VAL A 765 -0.25 23.35 22.75
N LYS A 766 0.02 23.53 24.05
CA LYS A 766 0.69 24.74 24.54
C LYS A 766 2.21 24.74 24.28
N SER A 767 2.88 23.57 24.29
CA SER A 767 4.31 23.48 23.98
C SER A 767 4.64 23.55 22.47
N ARG A 768 3.63 23.45 21.57
CA ARG A 768 3.81 23.64 20.12
C ARG A 768 3.61 25.09 19.66
N LYS A 769 3.12 25.98 20.52
CA LYS A 769 2.96 27.41 20.20
C LYS A 769 4.16 28.29 20.54
N ASP A 770 5.11 27.75 21.29
CA ASP A 770 6.29 28.52 21.73
C ASP A 770 7.56 28.21 20.90
N GLU A 771 7.46 27.38 19.83
CA GLU A 771 8.58 27.08 18.92
C GLU A 771 8.49 27.76 17.54
N ASP A 772 7.43 28.53 17.24
CA ASP A 772 7.25 29.21 15.97
C ASP A 772 7.50 30.74 16.01
N ASP A 773 8.08 31.27 17.11
CA ASP A 773 8.47 32.68 17.24
C ASP A 773 9.91 32.84 17.77
N GLU A 774 10.91 32.31 16.96
CA GLU A 774 12.30 32.81 16.95
C GLU A 774 12.93 32.66 15.57
#